data_7e4a8d4ea242a64b95ad2eeaabc7aee8
#
_entry.id   7e4a8d4ea242a64b95ad2eeaabc7aee8
#
_cell.length_a   1.000
_cell.length_b   1.000
_cell.length_c   1.000
_cell.angle_alpha   90.00
_cell.angle_beta   90.00
_cell.angle_gamma   90.00
#
_symmetry.space_group_name_H-M   'P 1'
#
loop_
_entity.id
_entity.type
_entity.pdbx_description
1 polymer ?
#
loop_
_entity_poly.entity_id
_entity_poly.type
_entity_poly.pdbx_seq_one_letter_code
_entity_poly.pdbx_strand_id
1 'polypeptide(L)'
;MASAPQLTLTARLNTSAVDSRRGVVRLHPSAIAALGIREWDAVSLTGSRTTTAVAGLAGPQTPVGTVLLDDVTLSNAGLSEDTAVIVVAATVYGARSVTLTGSAITTQSVPSTTLRQALLGKVLTVGDAVSLLPRDLGPGTSTSSATRALASAVGISWTSELLTVTAVDPGGPVSVQPNSLVTWGTGVPIGVAAARVGVPEQGNAKTSPRTVNDLKGVSVQAAKLTEWLKLALDEPHLLQTLGAATNLGVLVSGPAGVGKTTLVRAVSAGRRLIELEGPEVGALAAEDRLQRVAAAVTAVADGGGVLLIADIDTLLPATAEPVATLILAELRKAVAAAGVAVIVTSAVPENLDPRLRAPDLCDRELVLSLPDAATRTALLQSLLKPVPTGELDLGEIADRTPGFVIADLSALVREAALRAAARASSDGTSPKLTQDDLLGALTVIRPLSRSAAMEVSVGSITLDDVGDMAETKQALTEAVLWPLQHPDTFARLGVEPPRGVLLYGPPGCGKTFVVRALASTGRLSVHAVKGSELMDKWVGSSEKAVRELFGRARDSAPSLVFLDEIDAMTPRRGQSFDSGVTDRVVAALLTELDGIEPLRDVVVVGATNRPDLIDPGLLRPGRLEKLVFVEPPNKQARLDILRTAGKSIPLRDVDLEALAADLDGYSAADCVALLREAALTAMRRSVDAAEITAADIAAARENVRPSLDPAQLASLRAFAAER
;
A
#
# COMPACT_ATOMS: atom_id res chain seq x y z
N MET A 1 -55.43 19.36 -20.49
CA MET A 1 -54.08 19.55 -19.92
C MET A 1 -53.08 19.26 -21.04
N ALA A 2 -52.31 20.23 -21.48
CA ALA A 2 -51.26 20.01 -22.48
C ALA A 2 -50.22 19.06 -21.85
N SER A 3 -49.85 17.98 -22.55
CA SER A 3 -48.80 17.08 -22.09
C SER A 3 -47.51 17.88 -21.99
N ALA A 4 -46.77 17.68 -20.88
CA ALA A 4 -45.47 18.32 -20.71
C ALA A 4 -44.57 17.97 -21.92
N PRO A 5 -43.76 18.92 -22.40
CA PRO A 5 -42.85 18.65 -23.51
C PRO A 5 -41.88 17.52 -23.15
N GLN A 6 -41.82 16.51 -24.02
CA GLN A 6 -40.91 15.38 -23.87
C GLN A 6 -40.01 15.27 -25.10
N LEU A 7 -38.77 14.90 -24.87
CA LEU A 7 -37.77 14.67 -25.91
C LEU A 7 -37.20 13.24 -25.80
N THR A 8 -37.07 12.62 -26.97
CA THR A 8 -36.30 11.35 -27.05
C THR A 8 -34.89 11.68 -27.52
N LEU A 9 -33.91 11.39 -26.69
CA LEU A 9 -32.50 11.68 -26.95
C LEU A 9 -31.69 10.38 -26.91
N THR A 10 -30.49 10.40 -27.47
CA THR A 10 -29.56 9.27 -27.39
C THR A 10 -28.66 9.46 -26.18
N ALA A 11 -28.62 8.47 -25.31
CA ALA A 11 -27.78 8.47 -24.12
C ALA A 11 -26.30 8.18 -24.47
N ARG A 12 -25.39 9.00 -24.02
CA ARG A 12 -23.93 8.79 -24.12
C ARG A 12 -23.23 9.05 -22.81
N LEU A 13 -22.12 8.36 -22.61
CA LEU A 13 -21.32 8.52 -21.40
C LEU A 13 -20.60 9.87 -21.40
N ASN A 14 -20.73 10.59 -20.28
CA ASN A 14 -19.98 11.83 -20.03
C ASN A 14 -18.61 11.49 -19.44
N THR A 15 -17.55 11.71 -20.20
CA THR A 15 -16.17 11.47 -19.78
C THR A 15 -15.55 12.62 -18.97
N SER A 16 -16.30 13.69 -18.73
CA SER A 16 -15.84 14.85 -17.96
C SER A 16 -15.71 14.51 -16.48
N ALA A 17 -14.50 14.61 -15.94
CA ALA A 17 -14.24 14.40 -14.51
C ALA A 17 -14.99 15.39 -13.59
N VAL A 18 -15.38 16.57 -14.10
CA VAL A 18 -16.11 17.60 -13.34
C VAL A 18 -17.53 17.16 -13.02
N ASP A 19 -18.18 16.40 -13.90
CA ASP A 19 -19.57 15.96 -13.75
C ASP A 19 -19.70 14.52 -13.25
N SER A 20 -18.61 13.75 -13.31
CA SER A 20 -18.61 12.32 -12.99
C SER A 20 -19.21 12.04 -11.60
N ARG A 21 -20.26 11.21 -11.59
CA ARG A 21 -20.97 10.72 -10.39
C ARG A 21 -21.57 11.82 -9.51
N ARG A 22 -21.89 12.98 -10.08
CA ARG A 22 -22.45 14.13 -9.32
C ARG A 22 -23.94 14.34 -9.58
N GLY A 23 -24.58 13.47 -10.37
CA GLY A 23 -26.01 13.57 -10.71
C GLY A 23 -26.31 14.74 -11.63
N VAL A 24 -25.38 15.10 -12.51
CA VAL A 24 -25.52 16.16 -13.52
C VAL A 24 -25.56 15.53 -14.90
N VAL A 25 -26.58 15.86 -15.68
CA VAL A 25 -26.68 15.46 -17.07
C VAL A 25 -26.49 16.67 -17.98
N ARG A 26 -25.78 16.51 -19.09
CA ARG A 26 -25.48 17.59 -20.02
C ARG A 26 -26.39 17.49 -21.25
N LEU A 27 -27.14 18.55 -21.49
CA LEU A 27 -28.07 18.69 -22.59
C LEU A 27 -27.64 19.78 -23.56
N HIS A 28 -27.84 19.55 -24.85
CA HIS A 28 -27.61 20.59 -25.86
C HIS A 28 -28.54 21.79 -25.60
N PRO A 29 -28.12 23.06 -25.82
CA PRO A 29 -28.95 24.24 -25.59
C PRO A 29 -30.32 24.19 -26.25
N SER A 30 -30.45 23.60 -27.46
CA SER A 30 -31.72 23.41 -28.14
C SER A 30 -32.67 22.45 -27.40
N ALA A 31 -32.16 21.44 -26.73
CA ALA A 31 -32.96 20.50 -25.94
C ALA A 31 -33.48 21.18 -24.65
N ILE A 32 -32.66 21.98 -23.98
CA ILE A 32 -33.04 22.80 -22.81
C ILE A 32 -34.19 23.77 -23.21
N ALA A 33 -34.05 24.47 -24.35
CA ALA A 33 -35.06 25.37 -24.84
C ALA A 33 -36.37 24.63 -25.23
N ALA A 34 -36.28 23.47 -25.86
CA ALA A 34 -37.44 22.66 -26.26
C ALA A 34 -38.20 22.06 -25.06
N LEU A 35 -37.48 21.73 -23.94
CA LEU A 35 -38.10 21.29 -22.70
C LEU A 35 -38.64 22.45 -21.85
N GLY A 36 -38.35 23.70 -22.21
CA GLY A 36 -38.75 24.89 -21.44
C GLY A 36 -38.13 25.02 -20.07
N ILE A 37 -36.93 24.43 -19.86
CA ILE A 37 -36.18 24.44 -18.61
C ILE A 37 -35.00 25.40 -18.69
N ARG A 38 -34.42 25.69 -17.52
CA ARG A 38 -33.16 26.46 -17.38
C ARG A 38 -32.02 25.51 -16.99
N GLU A 39 -30.81 26.00 -17.17
CA GLU A 39 -29.65 25.31 -16.62
C GLU A 39 -29.82 25.15 -15.12
N TRP A 40 -29.50 23.96 -14.59
CA TRP A 40 -29.66 23.50 -13.22
C TRP A 40 -31.11 23.16 -12.80
N ASP A 41 -32.08 23.22 -13.68
CA ASP A 41 -33.39 22.63 -13.43
C ASP A 41 -33.30 21.09 -13.44
N ALA A 42 -34.27 20.43 -12.80
CA ALA A 42 -34.32 18.98 -12.78
C ALA A 42 -35.00 18.39 -14.00
N VAL A 43 -34.50 17.26 -14.45
CA VAL A 43 -35.06 16.46 -15.53
C VAL A 43 -35.26 15.01 -15.10
N SER A 44 -36.36 14.42 -15.51
CA SER A 44 -36.64 13.00 -15.40
C SER A 44 -36.13 12.27 -16.64
N LEU A 45 -35.43 11.20 -16.45
CA LEU A 45 -34.83 10.33 -17.44
C LEU A 45 -35.50 8.97 -17.36
N THR A 46 -36.18 8.56 -18.42
CA THR A 46 -36.90 7.29 -18.50
C THR A 46 -36.26 6.39 -19.54
N GLY A 47 -35.62 5.32 -19.05
CA GLY A 47 -35.17 4.17 -19.82
C GLY A 47 -35.98 2.95 -19.43
N SER A 48 -35.35 1.83 -19.05
CA SER A 48 -36.05 0.70 -18.42
C SER A 48 -36.50 1.03 -16.99
N ARG A 49 -35.85 2.03 -16.34
CA ARG A 49 -36.21 2.62 -15.06
C ARG A 49 -36.29 4.14 -15.20
N THR A 50 -36.93 4.81 -14.25
CA THR A 50 -37.01 6.27 -14.24
C THR A 50 -36.17 6.82 -13.10
N THR A 51 -35.27 7.72 -13.41
CA THR A 51 -34.45 8.46 -12.42
C THR A 51 -34.54 9.96 -12.67
N THR A 52 -34.07 10.78 -11.76
CA THR A 52 -34.09 12.24 -11.88
C THR A 52 -32.70 12.80 -11.67
N ALA A 53 -32.29 13.73 -12.51
CA ALA A 53 -30.99 14.37 -12.46
C ALA A 53 -31.10 15.87 -12.70
N VAL A 54 -30.02 16.60 -12.55
CA VAL A 54 -29.97 18.05 -12.79
C VAL A 54 -29.41 18.31 -14.17
N ALA A 55 -30.09 19.17 -14.95
CA ALA A 55 -29.67 19.52 -16.31
C ALA A 55 -28.61 20.62 -16.31
N GLY A 56 -27.48 20.38 -16.95
CA GLY A 56 -26.46 21.36 -17.27
C GLY A 56 -26.30 21.53 -18.80
N LEU A 57 -25.69 22.63 -19.21
CA LEU A 57 -25.40 22.89 -20.61
C LEU A 57 -24.24 21.99 -21.11
N ALA A 58 -24.49 21.31 -22.23
CA ALA A 58 -23.45 20.57 -22.93
C ALA A 58 -22.49 21.51 -23.69
N GLY A 59 -21.26 21.08 -23.87
CA GLY A 59 -20.27 21.82 -24.65
C GLY A 59 -20.69 21.92 -26.15
N PRO A 60 -20.14 22.90 -26.90
CA PRO A 60 -20.52 23.18 -28.27
C PRO A 60 -20.24 22.04 -29.26
N GLN A 61 -19.44 21.08 -28.91
CA GLN A 61 -19.12 19.90 -29.73
C GLN A 61 -20.11 18.73 -29.55
N THR A 62 -21.06 18.85 -28.60
CA THR A 62 -22.03 17.79 -28.36
C THR A 62 -23.09 17.75 -29.46
N PRO A 63 -23.33 16.61 -30.12
CA PRO A 63 -24.34 16.53 -31.20
C PRO A 63 -25.76 16.83 -30.71
N VAL A 64 -26.54 17.50 -31.52
CA VAL A 64 -27.97 17.72 -31.26
C VAL A 64 -28.68 16.37 -31.17
N GLY A 65 -29.59 16.22 -30.20
CA GLY A 65 -30.28 14.94 -29.95
C GLY A 65 -29.58 13.97 -29.05
N THR A 66 -28.43 14.38 -28.43
CA THR A 66 -27.68 13.57 -27.48
C THR A 66 -27.82 14.14 -26.07
N VAL A 67 -27.87 13.25 -25.07
CA VAL A 67 -27.71 13.58 -23.63
C VAL A 67 -26.49 12.87 -23.10
N LEU A 68 -25.64 13.61 -22.38
CA LEU A 68 -24.44 13.05 -21.72
C LEU A 68 -24.77 12.74 -20.26
N LEU A 69 -24.58 11.50 -19.86
CA LEU A 69 -24.89 10.94 -18.55
C LEU A 69 -23.60 10.39 -17.90
N ASP A 70 -23.50 10.48 -16.59
CA ASP A 70 -22.47 9.72 -15.88
C ASP A 70 -22.87 8.24 -15.74
N ASP A 71 -21.90 7.38 -15.36
CA ASP A 71 -22.07 5.94 -15.20
C ASP A 71 -23.19 5.58 -14.19
N VAL A 72 -23.32 6.34 -13.13
CA VAL A 72 -24.32 6.13 -12.07
C VAL A 72 -25.73 6.51 -12.57
N THR A 73 -25.86 7.66 -13.18
CA THR A 73 -27.15 8.12 -13.72
C THR A 73 -27.63 7.21 -14.87
N LEU A 74 -26.72 6.76 -15.72
CA LEU A 74 -27.01 5.79 -16.79
C LEU A 74 -27.53 4.47 -16.21
N SER A 75 -26.87 3.96 -15.17
CA SER A 75 -27.29 2.75 -14.44
C SER A 75 -28.64 2.92 -13.73
N ASN A 76 -28.88 4.07 -13.09
CA ASN A 76 -30.15 4.37 -12.41
C ASN A 76 -31.33 4.40 -13.39
N ALA A 77 -31.13 4.93 -14.60
CA ALA A 77 -32.14 4.91 -15.66
C ALA A 77 -32.30 3.54 -16.35
N GLY A 78 -31.41 2.58 -16.04
CA GLY A 78 -31.38 1.27 -16.67
C GLY A 78 -31.11 1.34 -18.17
N LEU A 79 -30.16 2.19 -18.56
CA LEU A 79 -29.78 2.46 -19.95
C LEU A 79 -28.39 1.88 -20.24
N SER A 80 -28.15 1.59 -21.52
CA SER A 80 -26.81 1.35 -22.05
C SER A 80 -26.42 2.54 -22.94
N GLU A 81 -25.14 2.67 -23.23
CA GLU A 81 -24.64 3.69 -24.15
C GLU A 81 -25.31 3.53 -25.54
N ASP A 82 -25.53 4.64 -26.24
CA ASP A 82 -26.22 4.75 -27.54
C ASP A 82 -27.69 4.27 -27.56
N THR A 83 -28.34 4.12 -26.40
CA THR A 83 -29.76 3.81 -26.30
C THR A 83 -30.63 5.07 -26.23
N ALA A 84 -31.89 4.96 -26.66
CA ALA A 84 -32.86 6.06 -26.58
C ALA A 84 -33.35 6.25 -25.14
N VAL A 85 -33.40 7.50 -24.68
CA VAL A 85 -33.91 7.91 -23.37
C VAL A 85 -34.97 9.00 -23.57
N ILE A 86 -36.07 8.90 -22.81
CA ILE A 86 -37.07 9.95 -22.76
C ILE A 86 -36.73 10.94 -21.66
N VAL A 87 -36.61 12.22 -22.03
CA VAL A 87 -36.27 13.31 -21.11
C VAL A 87 -37.47 14.26 -21.00
N VAL A 88 -37.84 14.53 -19.73
CA VAL A 88 -38.99 15.41 -19.40
C VAL A 88 -38.58 16.35 -18.27
N ALA A 89 -39.09 17.57 -18.24
CA ALA A 89 -38.93 18.47 -17.12
C ALA A 89 -39.53 17.85 -15.84
N ALA A 90 -38.75 17.82 -14.74
CA ALA A 90 -39.17 17.23 -13.48
C ALA A 90 -39.44 18.29 -12.43
N THR A 91 -40.55 18.13 -11.69
CA THR A 91 -40.80 18.92 -10.48
C THR A 91 -40.17 18.24 -9.33
N VAL A 92 -39.26 18.97 -8.64
CA VAL A 92 -38.47 18.43 -7.48
C VAL A 92 -38.80 19.26 -6.23
N TYR A 93 -39.06 18.60 -5.14
CA TYR A 93 -39.35 19.24 -3.87
C TYR A 93 -38.09 19.24 -2.97
N GLY A 94 -37.99 20.20 -2.04
CA GLY A 94 -36.97 20.16 -1.01
C GLY A 94 -37.18 18.96 -0.08
N ALA A 95 -36.15 18.14 0.11
CA ALA A 95 -36.23 17.00 1.00
C ALA A 95 -36.39 17.44 2.45
N ARG A 96 -37.40 16.92 3.15
CA ARG A 96 -37.50 16.98 4.62
C ARG A 96 -36.61 15.93 5.23
N SER A 97 -36.74 14.68 4.78
CA SER A 97 -35.84 13.60 5.18
C SER A 97 -35.44 12.71 4.00
N VAL A 98 -34.25 12.16 4.08
CA VAL A 98 -33.69 11.18 3.15
C VAL A 98 -33.03 10.08 3.96
N THR A 99 -33.37 8.83 3.64
CA THR A 99 -32.76 7.66 4.25
C THR A 99 -31.94 6.91 3.20
N LEU A 100 -30.70 6.58 3.56
CA LEU A 100 -29.73 5.95 2.66
C LEU A 100 -29.15 4.69 3.29
N THR A 101 -28.74 3.76 2.44
CA THR A 101 -27.95 2.60 2.85
C THR A 101 -26.67 2.56 2.04
N GLY A 102 -25.59 2.09 2.66
CA GLY A 102 -24.28 1.96 2.05
C GLY A 102 -23.55 0.74 2.59
N SER A 103 -22.25 0.65 2.33
CA SER A 103 -21.43 -0.37 2.96
C SER A 103 -21.42 -0.20 4.50
N ALA A 104 -21.16 -1.30 5.21
CA ALA A 104 -21.10 -1.26 6.67
C ALA A 104 -20.05 -0.25 7.17
N ILE A 105 -18.92 -0.14 6.45
CA ILE A 105 -17.85 0.82 6.77
C ILE A 105 -18.36 2.25 6.64
N THR A 106 -18.99 2.59 5.51
CA THR A 106 -19.46 3.95 5.23
C THR A 106 -20.59 4.34 6.18
N THR A 107 -21.51 3.42 6.45
CA THR A 107 -22.66 3.65 7.37
C THR A 107 -22.19 3.93 8.79
N GLN A 108 -21.14 3.28 9.26
CA GLN A 108 -20.59 3.45 10.60
C GLN A 108 -19.64 4.65 10.72
N SER A 109 -18.89 4.98 9.63
CA SER A 109 -17.81 5.95 9.68
C SER A 109 -18.23 7.37 9.26
N VAL A 110 -19.31 7.52 8.47
CA VAL A 110 -19.72 8.83 7.95
C VAL A 110 -20.90 9.40 8.76
N PRO A 111 -20.69 10.50 9.51
CA PRO A 111 -21.76 11.15 10.24
C PRO A 111 -22.86 11.70 9.31
N SER A 112 -24.11 11.72 9.78
CA SER A 112 -25.26 12.26 9.03
C SER A 112 -25.07 13.71 8.56
N THR A 113 -24.32 14.51 9.31
CA THR A 113 -23.98 15.90 8.92
C THR A 113 -23.05 15.96 7.73
N THR A 114 -22.01 15.12 7.67
CA THR A 114 -21.08 15.00 6.56
C THR A 114 -21.79 14.41 5.35
N LEU A 115 -22.65 13.40 5.55
CA LEU A 115 -23.47 12.79 4.51
C LEU A 115 -24.39 13.84 3.86
N ARG A 116 -25.07 14.66 4.66
CA ARG A 116 -25.90 15.77 4.14
C ARG A 116 -25.09 16.77 3.33
N GLN A 117 -23.90 17.15 3.79
CA GLN A 117 -23.02 18.09 3.08
C GLN A 117 -22.54 17.52 1.74
N ALA A 118 -22.25 16.23 1.66
CA ALA A 118 -21.82 15.54 0.44
C ALA A 118 -22.96 15.45 -0.60
N LEU A 119 -24.21 15.35 -0.15
CA LEU A 119 -25.37 15.19 -0.99
C LEU A 119 -26.10 16.51 -1.29
N LEU A 120 -25.64 17.62 -0.75
CA LEU A 120 -26.28 18.93 -0.89
C LEU A 120 -26.49 19.30 -2.38
N GLY A 121 -27.71 19.69 -2.73
CA GLY A 121 -28.11 20.08 -4.08
C GLY A 121 -28.25 18.92 -5.09
N LYS A 122 -28.03 17.66 -4.67
CA LYS A 122 -28.34 16.49 -5.52
C LYS A 122 -29.82 16.20 -5.51
N VAL A 123 -30.32 15.71 -6.62
CA VAL A 123 -31.69 15.22 -6.74
C VAL A 123 -31.67 13.72 -6.57
N LEU A 124 -32.55 13.22 -5.72
CA LEU A 124 -32.59 11.83 -5.26
C LEU A 124 -33.99 11.24 -5.50
N THR A 125 -34.01 10.02 -6.01
CA THR A 125 -35.23 9.21 -6.18
C THR A 125 -35.06 7.89 -5.43
N VAL A 126 -36.11 7.35 -4.83
CA VAL A 126 -36.04 6.06 -4.13
C VAL A 126 -35.59 4.95 -5.08
N GLY A 127 -34.62 4.16 -4.63
CA GLY A 127 -34.03 3.07 -5.41
C GLY A 127 -32.82 3.47 -6.26
N ASP A 128 -32.49 4.75 -6.33
CA ASP A 128 -31.30 5.21 -7.05
C ASP A 128 -30.02 4.98 -6.26
N ALA A 129 -28.94 4.68 -6.98
CA ALA A 129 -27.59 4.75 -6.46
C ALA A 129 -27.10 6.20 -6.50
N VAL A 130 -26.40 6.65 -5.45
CA VAL A 130 -25.83 8.00 -5.38
C VAL A 130 -24.41 7.96 -4.82
N SER A 131 -23.52 8.71 -5.45
CA SER A 131 -22.13 8.85 -5.01
C SER A 131 -22.00 9.91 -3.92
N LEU A 132 -20.99 9.77 -3.07
CA LEU A 132 -20.59 10.77 -2.07
C LEU A 132 -19.80 11.96 -2.65
N LEU A 133 -19.46 11.96 -3.94
CA LEU A 133 -18.77 13.09 -4.58
C LEU A 133 -19.65 14.35 -4.54
N PRO A 134 -19.23 15.42 -3.84
CA PRO A 134 -20.05 16.62 -3.71
C PRO A 134 -20.24 17.33 -5.05
N ARG A 135 -21.39 17.91 -5.25
CA ARG A 135 -21.68 18.78 -6.39
C ARG A 135 -21.08 20.16 -6.15
N ASP A 136 -20.55 20.79 -7.19
CA ASP A 136 -20.17 22.20 -7.15
C ASP A 136 -21.44 23.08 -7.21
N LEU A 137 -21.65 23.87 -6.16
CA LEU A 137 -22.82 24.74 -6.00
C LEU A 137 -22.50 26.23 -6.28
N GLY A 138 -21.28 26.50 -6.78
CA GLY A 138 -20.84 27.86 -7.13
C GLY A 138 -20.23 28.65 -5.97
N PRO A 139 -19.81 29.91 -6.23
CA PRO A 139 -19.11 30.73 -5.26
C PRO A 139 -19.99 31.05 -4.05
N GLY A 140 -19.53 30.63 -2.87
CA GLY A 140 -20.22 30.81 -1.58
C GLY A 140 -20.55 29.52 -0.85
N THR A 141 -20.50 28.36 -1.50
CA THR A 141 -20.74 27.06 -0.86
C THR A 141 -19.51 26.18 -1.01
N SER A 142 -18.65 26.16 0.02
CA SER A 142 -17.46 25.32 0.02
C SER A 142 -17.79 23.87 0.36
N THR A 143 -17.56 22.97 -0.58
CA THR A 143 -17.66 21.51 -0.37
C THR A 143 -16.36 20.88 0.14
N SER A 144 -15.29 21.67 0.30
CA SER A 144 -13.97 21.19 0.72
C SER A 144 -13.93 20.63 2.14
N SER A 145 -14.83 21.07 3.02
CA SER A 145 -14.99 20.50 4.37
C SER A 145 -15.57 19.09 4.32
N ALA A 146 -16.61 18.88 3.50
CA ALA A 146 -17.21 17.56 3.30
C ALA A 146 -16.21 16.58 2.67
N THR A 147 -15.48 17.01 1.64
CA THR A 147 -14.44 16.19 0.99
C THR A 147 -13.35 15.77 1.98
N ARG A 148 -12.87 16.70 2.83
CA ARG A 148 -11.88 16.38 3.87
C ARG A 148 -12.43 15.43 4.93
N ALA A 149 -13.65 15.65 5.38
CA ALA A 149 -14.29 14.80 6.36
C ALA A 149 -14.51 13.37 5.83
N LEU A 150 -14.94 13.22 4.57
CA LEU A 150 -15.10 11.92 3.90
C LEU A 150 -13.76 11.21 3.72
N ALA A 151 -12.74 11.92 3.26
CA ALA A 151 -11.39 11.36 3.13
C ALA A 151 -10.80 10.91 4.47
N SER A 152 -11.11 11.64 5.55
CA SER A 152 -10.70 11.27 6.90
C SER A 152 -11.49 10.07 7.46
N ALA A 153 -12.78 9.94 7.12
CA ALA A 153 -13.66 8.91 7.65
C ALA A 153 -13.51 7.54 6.95
N VAL A 154 -13.35 7.55 5.62
CA VAL A 154 -13.42 6.34 4.79
C VAL A 154 -12.17 6.14 3.91
N GLY A 155 -11.17 7.02 4.01
CA GLY A 155 -9.97 6.99 3.16
C GLY A 155 -10.32 7.32 1.69
N ILE A 156 -9.55 6.82 0.73
CA ILE A 156 -9.76 7.08 -0.71
C ILE A 156 -11.02 6.37 -1.24
N SER A 157 -11.50 5.32 -0.58
CA SER A 157 -12.62 4.50 -1.05
C SER A 157 -13.96 5.27 -1.12
N TRP A 158 -14.12 6.41 -0.43
CA TRP A 158 -15.33 7.24 -0.51
C TRP A 158 -15.62 7.76 -1.94
N THR A 159 -14.61 7.87 -2.79
CA THR A 159 -14.78 8.34 -4.18
C THR A 159 -15.46 7.31 -5.09
N SER A 160 -15.38 6.05 -4.74
CA SER A 160 -16.00 4.92 -5.46
C SER A 160 -17.26 4.39 -4.79
N GLU A 161 -17.53 4.81 -3.55
CA GLU A 161 -18.68 4.37 -2.78
C GLU A 161 -19.99 4.84 -3.40
N LEU A 162 -20.94 3.92 -3.53
CA LEU A 162 -22.30 4.19 -3.99
C LEU A 162 -23.29 3.84 -2.88
N LEU A 163 -24.13 4.80 -2.53
CA LEU A 163 -25.21 4.67 -1.56
C LEU A 163 -26.53 4.42 -2.28
N THR A 164 -27.42 3.66 -1.68
CA THR A 164 -28.77 3.46 -2.22
C THR A 164 -29.78 4.30 -1.43
N VAL A 165 -30.62 5.06 -2.14
CA VAL A 165 -31.72 5.83 -1.55
C VAL A 165 -32.86 4.87 -1.21
N THR A 166 -33.17 4.71 0.08
CA THR A 166 -34.21 3.78 0.55
C THR A 166 -35.53 4.45 0.86
N ALA A 167 -35.51 5.71 1.30
CA ALA A 167 -36.73 6.48 1.53
C ALA A 167 -36.47 7.98 1.34
N VAL A 168 -37.49 8.72 0.92
CA VAL A 168 -37.49 10.19 0.83
C VAL A 168 -38.83 10.74 1.29
N ASP A 169 -38.80 11.93 1.90
CA ASP A 169 -40.00 12.70 2.27
C ASP A 169 -39.83 14.15 1.80
N PRO A 170 -40.78 14.70 1.01
CA PRO A 170 -42.01 14.10 0.45
C PRO A 170 -41.70 13.02 -0.57
N GLY A 171 -42.68 12.13 -0.84
CA GLY A 171 -42.57 11.10 -1.86
C GLY A 171 -42.39 11.69 -3.26
N GLY A 172 -41.51 11.03 -4.08
CA GLY A 172 -41.10 11.50 -5.38
C GLY A 172 -39.66 12.00 -5.43
N PRO A 173 -39.22 12.64 -6.52
CA PRO A 173 -37.87 13.18 -6.60
C PRO A 173 -37.68 14.38 -5.67
N VAL A 174 -36.66 14.34 -4.85
CA VAL A 174 -36.34 15.38 -3.86
C VAL A 174 -34.93 15.92 -4.02
N SER A 175 -34.73 17.20 -3.71
CA SER A 175 -33.40 17.83 -3.65
C SER A 175 -32.95 17.99 -2.20
N VAL A 176 -31.75 17.57 -1.90
CA VAL A 176 -31.16 17.72 -0.55
C VAL A 176 -30.85 19.18 -0.28
N GLN A 177 -31.43 19.70 0.77
CA GLN A 177 -31.32 21.09 1.22
C GLN A 177 -30.43 21.18 2.49
N PRO A 178 -29.94 22.37 2.87
CA PRO A 178 -29.14 22.54 4.09
C PRO A 178 -29.88 22.11 5.39
N ASN A 179 -31.22 22.16 5.37
CA ASN A 179 -32.09 21.78 6.48
C ASN A 179 -32.67 20.37 6.36
N SER A 180 -32.32 19.61 5.32
CA SER A 180 -32.80 18.23 5.15
C SER A 180 -32.22 17.33 6.23
N LEU A 181 -33.03 16.45 6.78
CA LEU A 181 -32.59 15.38 7.69
C LEU A 181 -32.10 14.20 6.83
N VAL A 182 -30.80 13.95 6.80
CA VAL A 182 -30.21 12.80 6.10
C VAL A 182 -29.77 11.77 7.12
N THR A 183 -30.28 10.55 7.03
CA THR A 183 -30.05 9.48 8.00
C THR A 183 -29.64 8.18 7.31
N TRP A 184 -28.93 7.35 8.06
CA TRP A 184 -28.68 5.98 7.68
C TRP A 184 -29.91 5.10 8.00
N GLY A 185 -30.31 4.28 7.05
CA GLY A 185 -31.40 3.30 7.24
C GLY A 185 -30.84 2.00 7.81
N THR A 186 -31.65 1.33 8.61
CA THR A 186 -31.39 -0.03 9.11
C THR A 186 -31.79 -1.12 8.10
N GLY A 187 -31.97 -0.75 6.83
CA GLY A 187 -32.60 -1.59 5.80
C GLY A 187 -31.62 -2.44 5.01
N VAL A 188 -31.97 -3.71 4.91
CA VAL A 188 -31.44 -4.67 3.92
C VAL A 188 -31.66 -4.15 2.51
N PRO A 189 -30.67 -4.23 1.57
CA PRO A 189 -30.86 -3.82 0.18
C PRO A 189 -31.99 -4.62 -0.48
N ILE A 190 -33.04 -3.92 -0.93
CA ILE A 190 -34.08 -4.54 -1.75
C ILE A 190 -33.57 -4.63 -3.18
N GLY A 191 -33.18 -5.83 -3.61
CA GLY A 191 -32.96 -6.07 -5.02
C GLY A 191 -31.77 -6.91 -5.45
N VAL A 192 -31.59 -8.04 -4.85
CA VAL A 192 -31.22 -9.30 -5.55
C VAL A 192 -31.94 -10.39 -4.77
N ALA A 193 -32.83 -11.14 -5.43
CA ALA A 193 -33.35 -12.38 -4.89
C ALA A 193 -32.17 -13.36 -4.82
N ALA A 194 -31.32 -13.20 -3.83
CA ALA A 194 -30.44 -14.24 -3.35
C ALA A 194 -31.34 -15.24 -2.63
N ALA A 195 -31.48 -16.41 -3.23
CA ALA A 195 -31.96 -17.56 -2.51
C ALA A 195 -31.42 -17.50 -1.10
N ARG A 196 -32.32 -17.61 -0.12
CA ARG A 196 -31.96 -17.87 1.29
C ARG A 196 -31.23 -19.21 1.33
N VAL A 197 -29.97 -19.20 1.02
CA VAL A 197 -29.04 -20.08 1.69
C VAL A 197 -28.94 -19.49 3.08
N GLY A 198 -29.48 -20.18 4.06
CA GLY A 198 -29.32 -19.85 5.44
C GLY A 198 -27.84 -19.60 5.66
N VAL A 199 -27.48 -18.33 5.90
CA VAL A 199 -26.22 -18.03 6.52
C VAL A 199 -26.35 -18.72 7.88
N PRO A 200 -25.57 -19.79 8.13
CA PRO A 200 -25.44 -20.23 9.50
C PRO A 200 -24.96 -18.95 10.20
N GLU A 201 -25.57 -18.59 11.31
CA GLU A 201 -24.87 -17.80 12.32
C GLU A 201 -23.43 -18.24 12.22
N GLN A 202 -22.53 -17.31 11.96
CA GLN A 202 -21.12 -17.58 12.19
C GLN A 202 -21.01 -17.87 13.69
N GLY A 203 -21.49 -19.09 14.00
CA GLY A 203 -20.89 -19.83 15.05
C GLY A 203 -19.43 -19.81 14.70
N ASN A 204 -18.61 -19.14 15.50
CA ASN A 204 -17.19 -19.33 15.58
C ASN A 204 -16.90 -20.70 15.01
N ALA A 205 -16.36 -20.79 13.80
CA ALA A 205 -15.60 -21.96 13.45
C ALA A 205 -14.68 -22.09 14.65
N LYS A 206 -14.92 -23.09 15.48
CA LYS A 206 -14.09 -23.49 16.59
C LYS A 206 -12.76 -23.87 15.96
N THR A 207 -11.98 -22.86 15.61
CA THR A 207 -10.54 -23.00 15.57
C THR A 207 -10.22 -23.38 17.00
N SER A 208 -9.93 -24.65 17.20
CA SER A 208 -9.45 -25.18 18.47
C SER A 208 -8.42 -24.16 18.98
N PRO A 209 -8.54 -23.71 20.25
CA PRO A 209 -7.64 -22.67 20.76
C PRO A 209 -6.21 -23.14 20.48
N ARG A 210 -5.47 -22.39 19.65
CA ARG A 210 -4.07 -22.73 19.36
C ARG A 210 -3.33 -22.72 20.67
N THR A 211 -2.67 -23.81 20.99
CA THR A 211 -1.85 -23.91 22.20
C THR A 211 -0.54 -23.16 21.97
N VAL A 212 0.12 -22.78 23.06
CA VAL A 212 1.44 -22.11 22.99
C VAL A 212 2.44 -22.94 22.17
N ASN A 213 2.33 -24.27 22.20
CA ASN A 213 3.18 -25.21 21.43
C ASN A 213 2.96 -25.13 19.90
N ASP A 214 1.81 -24.60 19.46
CA ASP A 214 1.48 -24.43 18.05
C ASP A 214 2.07 -23.12 17.48
N LEU A 215 2.56 -22.21 18.36
CA LEU A 215 3.14 -20.93 17.98
C LEU A 215 4.62 -21.11 17.61
N LYS A 216 4.89 -21.22 16.30
CA LYS A 216 6.26 -21.35 15.80
C LYS A 216 6.93 -19.98 15.70
N GLY A 217 8.22 -19.90 16.08
CA GLY A 217 9.02 -18.68 15.96
C GLY A 217 8.86 -17.64 17.08
N VAL A 218 7.92 -17.83 18.01
CA VAL A 218 7.65 -16.90 19.12
C VAL A 218 7.70 -17.60 20.50
N SER A 219 8.35 -18.75 20.59
CA SER A 219 8.41 -19.57 21.80
C SER A 219 9.03 -18.84 22.99
N VAL A 220 10.10 -18.06 22.76
CA VAL A 220 10.78 -17.27 23.80
C VAL A 220 9.86 -16.19 24.34
N GLN A 221 9.20 -15.47 23.44
CA GLN A 221 8.25 -14.41 23.79
C GLN A 221 7.02 -14.98 24.51
N ALA A 222 6.52 -16.13 24.04
CA ALA A 222 5.41 -16.83 24.68
C ALA A 222 5.77 -17.30 26.11
N ALA A 223 6.96 -17.87 26.30
CA ALA A 223 7.45 -18.28 27.63
C ALA A 223 7.56 -17.07 28.57
N LYS A 224 8.15 -15.97 28.10
CA LYS A 224 8.33 -14.74 28.87
C LYS A 224 6.99 -14.12 29.30
N LEU A 225 6.04 -14.03 28.36
CA LEU A 225 4.70 -13.51 28.66
C LEU A 225 3.93 -14.44 29.62
N THR A 226 4.06 -15.77 29.45
CA THR A 226 3.47 -16.76 30.35
C THR A 226 4.01 -16.61 31.76
N GLU A 227 5.33 -16.45 31.92
CA GLU A 227 5.97 -16.22 33.20
C GLU A 227 5.46 -14.94 33.88
N TRP A 228 5.38 -13.83 33.15
CA TRP A 228 4.87 -12.59 33.69
C TRP A 228 3.41 -12.70 34.16
N LEU A 229 2.54 -13.33 33.34
CA LEU A 229 1.16 -13.55 33.73
C LEU A 229 1.03 -14.49 34.93
N LYS A 230 1.86 -15.54 35.02
CA LYS A 230 1.88 -16.45 36.15
C LYS A 230 2.23 -15.71 37.44
N LEU A 231 3.30 -14.93 37.44
CA LEU A 231 3.75 -14.16 38.63
C LEU A 231 2.75 -13.08 39.04
N ALA A 232 2.11 -12.40 38.07
CA ALA A 232 1.18 -11.31 38.37
C ALA A 232 -0.22 -11.78 38.79
N LEU A 233 -0.73 -12.85 38.16
CA LEU A 233 -2.11 -13.30 38.34
C LEU A 233 -2.25 -14.56 39.21
N ASP A 234 -1.37 -15.57 39.00
CA ASP A 234 -1.52 -16.88 39.64
C ASP A 234 -0.71 -16.98 40.97
N GLU A 235 0.46 -16.34 41.02
CA GLU A 235 1.38 -16.38 42.18
C GLU A 235 1.78 -14.97 42.72
N PRO A 236 0.81 -14.04 42.91
CA PRO A 236 1.09 -12.64 43.27
C PRO A 236 1.78 -12.51 44.62
N HIS A 237 1.61 -13.49 45.52
CA HIS A 237 2.23 -13.52 46.84
C HIS A 237 3.76 -13.56 46.78
N LEU A 238 4.36 -14.13 45.73
CA LEU A 238 5.80 -14.15 45.55
C LEU A 238 6.37 -12.74 45.33
N LEU A 239 5.70 -11.94 44.51
CA LEU A 239 6.09 -10.53 44.28
C LEU A 239 5.86 -9.69 45.52
N GLN A 240 4.74 -9.88 46.22
CA GLN A 240 4.40 -9.18 47.47
C GLN A 240 5.43 -9.46 48.58
N THR A 241 5.90 -10.71 48.70
CA THR A 241 6.93 -11.08 49.68
C THR A 241 8.24 -10.35 49.45
N LEU A 242 8.56 -10.03 48.18
CA LEU A 242 9.75 -9.28 47.80
C LEU A 242 9.51 -7.74 47.77
N GLY A 243 8.35 -7.29 48.21
CA GLY A 243 7.96 -5.85 48.16
C GLY A 243 7.77 -5.29 46.74
N ALA A 244 7.61 -6.16 45.74
CA ALA A 244 7.40 -5.77 44.37
C ALA A 244 5.91 -5.61 44.07
N ALA A 245 5.56 -4.64 43.19
CA ALA A 245 4.21 -4.46 42.72
C ALA A 245 3.75 -5.63 41.85
N THR A 246 2.49 -6.03 42.02
CA THR A 246 1.86 -7.11 41.22
C THR A 246 1.25 -6.60 39.92
N ASN A 247 1.33 -5.28 39.68
CA ASN A 247 0.78 -4.64 38.49
C ASN A 247 1.49 -5.12 37.23
N LEU A 248 0.73 -5.48 36.22
CA LEU A 248 1.28 -5.94 34.94
C LEU A 248 0.63 -5.19 33.77
N GLY A 249 1.40 -4.33 33.14
CA GLY A 249 1.09 -3.71 31.87
C GLY A 249 2.13 -4.08 30.81
N VAL A 250 1.71 -4.63 29.68
CA VAL A 250 2.60 -5.10 28.62
C VAL A 250 2.21 -4.53 27.29
N LEU A 251 3.16 -3.92 26.59
CA LEU A 251 3.05 -3.57 25.17
C LEU A 251 3.65 -4.69 24.32
N VAL A 252 2.85 -5.32 23.47
CA VAL A 252 3.31 -6.29 22.48
C VAL A 252 3.43 -5.59 21.14
N SER A 253 4.64 -5.31 20.70
CA SER A 253 4.95 -4.59 19.47
C SER A 253 5.45 -5.51 18.36
N GLY A 254 5.31 -5.09 17.12
CA GLY A 254 5.82 -5.80 15.95
C GLY A 254 4.93 -5.63 14.72
N PRO A 255 5.40 -6.03 13.52
CA PRO A 255 4.70 -5.80 12.26
C PRO A 255 3.26 -6.30 12.25
N ALA A 256 2.40 -5.67 11.41
CA ALA A 256 1.03 -6.14 11.23
C ALA A 256 1.04 -7.59 10.72
N GLY A 257 0.13 -8.43 11.23
CA GLY A 257 0.02 -9.82 10.78
C GLY A 257 1.05 -10.82 11.33
N VAL A 258 2.00 -10.39 12.19
CA VAL A 258 3.01 -11.27 12.80
C VAL A 258 2.45 -12.21 13.87
N GLY A 259 1.21 -12.00 14.31
CA GLY A 259 0.52 -12.87 15.28
C GLY A 259 0.47 -12.36 16.71
N LYS A 260 0.61 -11.05 16.97
CA LYS A 260 0.57 -10.41 18.30
C LYS A 260 -0.66 -10.83 19.12
N THR A 261 -1.85 -10.57 18.59
CA THR A 261 -3.13 -10.91 19.23
C THR A 261 -3.29 -12.43 19.44
N THR A 262 -2.84 -13.24 18.47
CA THR A 262 -2.85 -14.70 18.57
C THR A 262 -1.95 -15.20 19.70
N LEU A 263 -0.77 -14.61 19.89
CA LEU A 263 0.13 -14.90 21.00
C LEU A 263 -0.55 -14.64 22.34
N VAL A 264 -1.13 -13.45 22.50
CA VAL A 264 -1.80 -13.07 23.76
C VAL A 264 -2.98 -14.00 24.06
N ARG A 265 -3.82 -14.31 23.07
CA ARG A 265 -4.94 -15.26 23.21
C ARG A 265 -4.46 -16.65 23.64
N ALA A 266 -3.39 -17.16 23.03
CA ALA A 266 -2.85 -18.50 23.33
C ALA A 266 -2.24 -18.57 24.76
N VAL A 267 -1.52 -17.54 25.16
CA VAL A 267 -0.90 -17.47 26.50
C VAL A 267 -1.94 -17.21 27.60
N SER A 268 -3.02 -16.51 27.26
CA SER A 268 -4.16 -16.24 28.18
C SER A 268 -5.16 -17.40 28.24
N ALA A 269 -4.92 -18.50 27.50
CA ALA A 269 -5.81 -19.66 27.52
C ALA A 269 -5.98 -20.20 28.94
N GLY A 270 -7.23 -20.40 29.36
CA GLY A 270 -7.58 -20.82 30.73
C GLY A 270 -7.78 -19.66 31.74
N ARG A 271 -7.50 -18.42 31.34
CA ARG A 271 -7.80 -17.21 32.14
C ARG A 271 -8.95 -16.43 31.49
N ARG A 272 -9.62 -15.60 32.28
CA ARG A 272 -10.64 -14.69 31.76
C ARG A 272 -9.96 -13.65 30.89
N LEU A 273 -10.36 -13.54 29.62
CA LEU A 273 -9.86 -12.58 28.65
C LEU A 273 -11.00 -11.64 28.23
N ILE A 274 -10.78 -10.34 28.41
CA ILE A 274 -11.64 -9.29 27.86
C ILE A 274 -10.86 -8.62 26.74
N GLU A 275 -11.46 -8.58 25.56
CA GLU A 275 -10.80 -8.08 24.36
C GLU A 275 -11.51 -6.86 23.81
N LEU A 276 -10.72 -5.84 23.47
CA LEU A 276 -11.13 -4.64 22.75
C LEU A 276 -10.32 -4.52 21.47
N GLU A 277 -10.99 -4.27 20.36
CA GLU A 277 -10.34 -3.95 19.09
C GLU A 277 -10.15 -2.43 19.01
N GLY A 278 -8.90 -1.98 19.04
CA GLY A 278 -8.54 -0.56 19.00
C GLY A 278 -9.12 0.18 17.79
N PRO A 279 -9.08 -0.36 16.56
CA PRO A 279 -9.70 0.25 15.40
C PRO A 279 -11.22 0.43 15.52
N GLU A 280 -11.94 -0.54 16.09
CA GLU A 280 -13.40 -0.42 16.30
C GLU A 280 -13.73 0.68 17.33
N VAL A 281 -13.00 0.69 18.44
CA VAL A 281 -13.21 1.70 19.49
C VAL A 281 -12.72 3.05 19.02
N GLY A 282 -11.59 3.14 18.33
CA GLY A 282 -11.02 4.38 17.78
C GLY A 282 -11.92 5.07 16.76
N ALA A 283 -12.77 4.33 16.05
CA ALA A 283 -13.73 4.88 15.10
C ALA A 283 -14.95 5.56 15.76
N LEU A 284 -15.20 5.34 17.05
CA LEU A 284 -16.32 5.92 17.80
C LEU A 284 -16.10 7.41 18.13
N ALA A 285 -17.17 8.11 18.50
CA ALA A 285 -17.07 9.46 19.06
C ALA A 285 -16.29 9.44 20.39
N ALA A 286 -15.66 10.55 20.76
CA ALA A 286 -14.76 10.62 21.92
C ALA A 286 -15.42 10.12 23.24
N GLU A 287 -16.69 10.44 23.44
CA GLU A 287 -17.45 10.03 24.63
C GLU A 287 -17.73 8.53 24.63
N ASP A 288 -18.13 7.97 23.49
CA ASP A 288 -18.39 6.54 23.31
C ASP A 288 -17.10 5.70 23.44
N ARG A 289 -15.96 6.22 22.93
CA ARG A 289 -14.63 5.61 23.13
C ARG A 289 -14.34 5.44 24.63
N LEU A 290 -14.50 6.52 25.39
CA LEU A 290 -14.25 6.50 26.84
C LEU A 290 -15.17 5.52 27.55
N GLN A 291 -16.47 5.55 27.23
CA GLN A 291 -17.45 4.64 27.83
C GLN A 291 -17.12 3.17 27.52
N ARG A 292 -16.72 2.87 26.29
CA ARG A 292 -16.37 1.50 25.87
C ARG A 292 -15.15 0.98 26.62
N VAL A 293 -14.10 1.81 26.74
CA VAL A 293 -12.90 1.48 27.52
C VAL A 293 -13.23 1.34 29.01
N ALA A 294 -13.97 2.27 29.60
CA ALA A 294 -14.34 2.22 31.00
C ALA A 294 -15.21 0.98 31.35
N ALA A 295 -16.11 0.60 30.44
CA ALA A 295 -16.90 -0.63 30.59
C ALA A 295 -16.03 -1.89 30.61
N ALA A 296 -15.04 -1.99 29.72
CA ALA A 296 -14.11 -3.12 29.68
C ALA A 296 -13.19 -3.14 30.93
N VAL A 297 -12.71 -1.99 31.37
CA VAL A 297 -11.93 -1.84 32.61
C VAL A 297 -12.74 -2.30 33.83
N THR A 298 -13.98 -1.86 33.96
CA THR A 298 -14.88 -2.28 35.05
C THR A 298 -15.08 -3.79 34.98
N ALA A 299 -15.39 -4.32 33.80
CA ALA A 299 -15.65 -5.74 33.63
C ALA A 299 -14.42 -6.63 33.98
N VAL A 300 -13.19 -6.20 33.68
CA VAL A 300 -12.00 -6.96 34.09
C VAL A 300 -11.67 -6.78 35.57
N ALA A 301 -11.91 -5.59 36.14
CA ALA A 301 -11.66 -5.33 37.56
C ALA A 301 -12.58 -6.14 38.48
N ASP A 302 -13.86 -6.31 38.10
CA ASP A 302 -14.85 -7.06 38.90
C ASP A 302 -14.56 -8.57 38.91
N GLY A 303 -13.94 -9.13 37.91
CA GLY A 303 -13.74 -10.59 37.78
C GLY A 303 -12.30 -11.04 37.68
N GLY A 304 -11.34 -10.15 37.66
CA GLY A 304 -9.92 -10.45 37.38
C GLY A 304 -9.67 -10.93 35.95
N GLY A 305 -8.41 -11.13 35.60
CA GLY A 305 -7.99 -11.69 34.32
C GLY A 305 -7.17 -10.75 33.46
N VAL A 306 -7.26 -10.91 32.15
CA VAL A 306 -6.47 -10.16 31.16
C VAL A 306 -7.39 -9.22 30.36
N LEU A 307 -7.03 -7.94 30.32
CA LEU A 307 -7.58 -6.97 29.36
C LEU A 307 -6.64 -6.86 28.18
N LEU A 308 -7.08 -7.30 27.02
CA LEU A 308 -6.35 -7.16 25.77
C LEU A 308 -6.95 -6.03 24.93
N ILE A 309 -6.13 -5.06 24.54
CA ILE A 309 -6.50 -4.04 23.56
C ILE A 309 -5.66 -4.29 22.32
N ALA A 310 -6.31 -4.80 21.27
CA ALA A 310 -5.66 -5.10 20.01
C ALA A 310 -5.53 -3.83 19.16
N ASP A 311 -4.34 -3.63 18.55
CA ASP A 311 -4.01 -2.51 17.65
C ASP A 311 -4.40 -1.14 18.23
N ILE A 312 -3.81 -0.82 19.41
CA ILE A 312 -4.08 0.39 20.18
C ILE A 312 -3.67 1.69 19.46
N ASP A 313 -2.93 1.59 18.37
CA ASP A 313 -2.42 2.70 17.55
C ASP A 313 -3.51 3.69 17.16
N THR A 314 -4.71 3.20 16.84
CA THR A 314 -5.86 4.01 16.45
C THR A 314 -6.57 4.67 17.64
N LEU A 315 -6.44 4.12 18.83
CA LEU A 315 -7.07 4.61 20.05
C LEU A 315 -6.22 5.66 20.76
N LEU A 316 -4.89 5.48 20.77
CA LEU A 316 -3.92 6.35 21.43
C LEU A 316 -2.77 6.74 20.48
N PRO A 317 -3.05 7.56 19.45
CA PRO A 317 -2.02 8.04 18.53
C PRO A 317 -1.05 9.01 19.20
N ALA A 318 0.18 9.16 18.66
CA ALA A 318 1.20 10.07 19.18
C ALA A 318 0.74 11.54 19.25
N THR A 319 -0.12 11.96 18.31
CA THR A 319 -0.79 13.25 18.39
C THR A 319 -1.97 13.13 19.37
N ALA A 320 -1.70 13.47 20.63
CA ALA A 320 -2.65 13.26 21.73
C ALA A 320 -3.94 14.06 21.54
N GLU A 321 -5.07 13.37 21.47
CA GLU A 321 -6.40 13.97 21.60
C GLU A 321 -6.75 14.21 23.09
N PRO A 322 -7.63 15.16 23.43
CA PRO A 322 -8.04 15.37 24.84
C PRO A 322 -8.59 14.11 25.52
N VAL A 323 -9.32 13.26 24.78
CA VAL A 323 -9.90 12.01 25.28
C VAL A 323 -8.81 10.97 25.63
N ALA A 324 -7.65 11.02 25.02
CA ALA A 324 -6.55 10.11 25.30
C ALA A 324 -6.11 10.18 26.79
N THR A 325 -6.15 11.36 27.38
CA THR A 325 -5.82 11.53 28.81
C THR A 325 -6.80 10.78 29.72
N LEU A 326 -8.09 10.79 29.39
CA LEU A 326 -9.11 10.08 30.15
C LEU A 326 -9.01 8.57 29.94
N ILE A 327 -8.76 8.12 28.71
CA ILE A 327 -8.53 6.71 28.40
C ILE A 327 -7.32 6.17 29.16
N LEU A 328 -6.18 6.90 29.16
CA LEU A 328 -5.00 6.52 29.92
C LEU A 328 -5.28 6.45 31.43
N ALA A 329 -6.13 7.33 31.96
CA ALA A 329 -6.53 7.27 33.37
C ALA A 329 -7.36 6.02 33.68
N GLU A 330 -8.27 5.60 32.78
CA GLU A 330 -9.01 4.34 32.92
C GLU A 330 -8.09 3.12 32.85
N LEU A 331 -7.13 3.10 31.92
CA LEU A 331 -6.14 2.00 31.82
C LEU A 331 -5.27 1.90 33.08
N ARG A 332 -4.89 3.03 33.70
CA ARG A 332 -4.18 3.03 34.99
C ARG A 332 -4.99 2.37 36.10
N LYS A 333 -6.30 2.63 36.13
CA LYS A 333 -7.20 1.94 37.09
C LYS A 333 -7.18 0.43 36.87
N ALA A 334 -7.21 -0.02 35.61
CA ALA A 334 -7.15 -1.45 35.28
C ALA A 334 -5.83 -2.08 35.73
N VAL A 335 -4.69 -1.45 35.43
CA VAL A 335 -3.36 -1.95 35.84
C VAL A 335 -3.20 -1.96 37.36
N ALA A 336 -3.79 -1.00 38.07
CA ALA A 336 -3.74 -0.93 39.53
C ALA A 336 -4.69 -1.93 40.23
N ALA A 337 -5.65 -2.52 39.51
CA ALA A 337 -6.61 -3.47 40.06
C ALA A 337 -5.93 -4.82 40.35
N ALA A 338 -6.16 -5.38 41.53
CA ALA A 338 -5.59 -6.67 41.92
C ALA A 338 -6.11 -7.80 41.01
N GLY A 339 -5.23 -8.68 40.56
CA GLY A 339 -5.57 -9.82 39.73
C GLY A 339 -5.90 -9.44 38.29
N VAL A 340 -5.51 -8.26 37.83
CA VAL A 340 -5.68 -7.78 36.44
C VAL A 340 -4.32 -7.59 35.77
N ALA A 341 -4.21 -8.04 34.53
CA ALA A 341 -3.11 -7.72 33.63
C ALA A 341 -3.66 -6.98 32.40
N VAL A 342 -3.01 -5.89 32.00
CA VAL A 342 -3.35 -5.14 30.80
C VAL A 342 -2.31 -5.43 29.74
N ILE A 343 -2.75 -5.93 28.58
CA ILE A 343 -1.89 -6.20 27.42
C ILE A 343 -2.41 -5.40 26.25
N VAL A 344 -1.54 -4.63 25.64
CA VAL A 344 -1.90 -3.85 24.44
C VAL A 344 -1.02 -4.30 23.27
N THR A 345 -1.56 -4.30 22.05
CA THR A 345 -0.75 -4.59 20.87
C THR A 345 -0.63 -3.36 19.96
N SER A 346 0.51 -3.22 19.29
CA SER A 346 0.78 -2.13 18.35
C SER A 346 1.55 -2.65 17.14
N ALA A 347 1.21 -2.13 15.96
CA ALA A 347 1.96 -2.38 14.74
C ALA A 347 3.06 -1.32 14.51
N VAL A 348 2.89 -0.12 15.06
CA VAL A 348 3.79 1.04 14.85
C VAL A 348 4.02 1.71 16.21
N PRO A 349 4.83 1.11 17.09
CA PRO A 349 4.98 1.56 18.48
C PRO A 349 5.54 2.98 18.62
N GLU A 350 6.24 3.52 17.61
CA GLU A 350 6.71 4.90 17.56
C GLU A 350 5.59 5.93 17.34
N ASN A 351 4.44 5.51 16.83
CA ASN A 351 3.27 6.36 16.62
C ASN A 351 2.26 6.32 17.77
N LEU A 352 2.63 5.70 18.89
CA LEU A 352 1.83 5.67 20.12
C LEU A 352 2.04 6.90 21.00
N ASP A 353 1.02 7.24 21.77
CA ASP A 353 1.15 8.21 22.86
C ASP A 353 2.25 7.77 23.84
N PRO A 354 3.33 8.56 24.02
CA PRO A 354 4.46 8.17 24.87
C PRO A 354 4.08 7.86 26.32
N ARG A 355 2.96 8.45 26.79
CA ARG A 355 2.46 8.24 28.15
C ARG A 355 1.97 6.82 28.42
N LEU A 356 1.71 6.03 27.35
CA LEU A 356 1.37 4.62 27.49
C LEU A 356 2.54 3.78 28.05
N ARG A 357 3.78 4.18 27.76
CA ARG A 357 5.01 3.52 28.28
C ARG A 357 5.46 4.00 29.65
N ALA A 358 4.60 4.73 30.36
CA ALA A 358 4.90 5.17 31.71
C ALA A 358 5.01 3.96 32.67
N PRO A 359 5.84 4.03 33.73
CA PRO A 359 6.06 2.93 34.68
C PRO A 359 4.78 2.46 35.39
N ASP A 360 3.74 3.28 35.42
CA ASP A 360 2.45 3.00 36.04
C ASP A 360 1.41 2.42 35.05
N LEU A 361 1.83 2.16 33.79
CA LEU A 361 0.99 1.60 32.72
C LEU A 361 1.65 0.38 32.06
N CYS A 362 2.24 0.55 30.88
CA CYS A 362 2.91 -0.52 30.13
C CYS A 362 4.42 -0.32 30.18
N ASP A 363 5.03 -0.68 31.31
CA ASP A 363 6.45 -0.60 31.58
C ASP A 363 7.27 -1.72 30.90
N ARG A 364 6.59 -2.73 30.41
CA ARG A 364 7.21 -3.88 29.72
C ARG A 364 6.85 -3.89 28.26
N GLU A 365 7.86 -4.09 27.43
CA GLU A 365 7.66 -4.25 25.99
C GLU A 365 8.13 -5.65 25.55
N LEU A 366 7.31 -6.29 24.72
CA LEU A 366 7.57 -7.57 24.09
C LEU A 366 7.55 -7.41 22.59
N VAL A 367 8.70 -7.46 21.96
CA VAL A 367 8.85 -7.25 20.52
C VAL A 367 8.75 -8.58 19.79
N LEU A 368 7.89 -8.63 18.76
CA LEU A 368 7.81 -9.73 17.81
C LEU A 368 8.44 -9.28 16.49
N SER A 369 9.54 -9.92 16.11
CA SER A 369 10.24 -9.69 14.86
C SER A 369 9.59 -10.46 13.70
N LEU A 370 9.96 -10.10 12.47
CA LEU A 370 9.62 -10.90 11.28
C LEU A 370 10.22 -12.30 11.38
N PRO A 371 9.52 -13.35 10.90
CA PRO A 371 10.03 -14.72 10.93
C PRO A 371 11.19 -14.89 9.94
N ASP A 372 12.27 -15.50 10.38
CA ASP A 372 13.38 -15.95 9.54
C ASP A 372 12.96 -17.12 8.61
N ALA A 373 13.83 -17.53 7.69
CA ALA A 373 13.52 -18.59 6.72
C ALA A 373 13.15 -19.92 7.40
N ALA A 374 13.84 -20.29 8.48
CA ALA A 374 13.57 -21.51 9.22
C ALA A 374 12.18 -21.45 9.91
N THR A 375 11.86 -20.33 10.51
CA THR A 375 10.55 -20.07 11.11
C THR A 375 9.44 -20.08 10.07
N ARG A 376 9.65 -19.47 8.87
CA ARG A 376 8.67 -19.51 7.79
C ARG A 376 8.42 -20.92 7.30
N THR A 377 9.45 -21.75 7.17
CA THR A 377 9.31 -23.18 6.85
C THR A 377 8.46 -23.89 7.89
N ALA A 378 8.73 -23.70 9.19
CA ALA A 378 7.96 -24.29 10.27
C ALA A 378 6.50 -23.80 10.31
N LEU A 379 6.26 -22.54 10.00
CA LEU A 379 4.91 -21.95 9.87
C LEU A 379 4.14 -22.56 8.70
N LEU A 380 4.78 -22.69 7.52
CA LEU A 380 4.18 -23.34 6.35
C LEU A 380 3.83 -24.80 6.64
N GLN A 381 4.73 -25.55 7.29
CA GLN A 381 4.44 -26.92 7.74
C GLN A 381 3.20 -26.98 8.64
N SER A 382 3.08 -26.04 9.58
CA SER A 382 1.93 -25.96 10.49
C SER A 382 0.64 -25.60 9.75
N LEU A 383 0.69 -24.67 8.80
CA LEU A 383 -0.47 -24.22 8.01
C LEU A 383 -0.94 -25.30 7.03
N LEU A 384 -0.03 -26.08 6.48
CA LEU A 384 -0.33 -27.13 5.50
C LEU A 384 -0.74 -28.47 6.14
N LYS A 385 -0.55 -28.64 7.45
CA LYS A 385 -0.88 -29.89 8.16
C LYS A 385 -2.32 -30.41 7.90
N PRO A 386 -3.37 -29.56 7.84
CA PRO A 386 -4.73 -30.00 7.54
C PRO A 386 -5.03 -30.12 6.03
N VAL A 387 -4.09 -29.78 5.15
CA VAL A 387 -4.31 -29.66 3.71
C VAL A 387 -3.76 -30.90 3.00
N PRO A 388 -4.49 -31.54 2.07
CA PRO A 388 -3.94 -32.61 1.22
C PRO A 388 -2.84 -32.05 0.32
N THR A 389 -1.60 -32.50 0.48
CA THR A 389 -0.45 -32.02 -0.28
C THR A 389 0.20 -33.15 -1.08
N GLY A 390 0.87 -32.79 -2.20
CA GLY A 390 1.85 -33.64 -2.86
C GLY A 390 3.23 -33.51 -2.19
N GLU A 391 4.29 -33.85 -2.91
CA GLU A 391 5.65 -33.54 -2.50
C GLU A 391 5.88 -32.03 -2.60
N LEU A 392 6.35 -31.43 -1.51
CA LEU A 392 6.58 -29.97 -1.41
C LEU A 392 7.97 -29.70 -0.88
N ASP A 393 8.69 -28.80 -1.55
CA ASP A 393 9.89 -28.17 -1.00
C ASP A 393 9.50 -26.85 -0.32
N LEU A 394 9.24 -26.93 0.99
CA LEU A 394 8.88 -25.75 1.79
C LEU A 394 10.06 -24.85 2.08
N GLY A 395 11.29 -25.36 1.96
CA GLY A 395 12.52 -24.57 2.03
C GLY A 395 12.59 -23.55 0.88
N GLU A 396 12.37 -24.03 -0.35
CA GLU A 396 12.31 -23.15 -1.52
C GLU A 396 11.25 -22.06 -1.38
N ILE A 397 10.06 -22.41 -0.88
CA ILE A 397 8.98 -21.43 -0.68
C ILE A 397 9.38 -20.42 0.40
N ALA A 398 9.96 -20.87 1.52
CA ALA A 398 10.42 -19.98 2.58
C ALA A 398 11.51 -19.02 2.10
N ASP A 399 12.43 -19.48 1.27
CA ASP A 399 13.47 -18.65 0.68
C ASP A 399 12.92 -17.58 -0.29
N ARG A 400 11.80 -17.88 -0.96
CA ARG A 400 11.11 -16.96 -1.87
C ARG A 400 10.10 -16.04 -1.19
N THR A 401 9.94 -16.14 0.13
CA THR A 401 9.01 -15.33 0.94
C THR A 401 9.70 -14.44 1.98
N PRO A 402 10.79 -13.71 1.65
CA PRO A 402 11.39 -12.79 2.61
C PRO A 402 10.38 -11.71 3.00
N GLY A 403 10.35 -11.38 4.31
CA GLY A 403 9.44 -10.36 4.85
C GLY A 403 7.97 -10.80 5.00
N PHE A 404 7.60 -12.04 4.63
CA PHE A 404 6.25 -12.55 4.85
C PHE A 404 6.01 -12.82 6.34
N VAL A 405 4.88 -12.33 6.84
CA VAL A 405 4.36 -12.64 8.18
C VAL A 405 3.41 -13.84 8.12
N ILE A 406 2.97 -14.33 9.27
CA ILE A 406 2.05 -15.49 9.32
C ILE A 406 0.73 -15.24 8.58
N ALA A 407 0.24 -14.00 8.58
CA ALA A 407 -0.96 -13.63 7.83
C ALA A 407 -0.74 -13.78 6.30
N ASP A 408 0.42 -13.38 5.79
CA ASP A 408 0.79 -13.49 4.38
C ASP A 408 0.96 -14.96 3.97
N LEU A 409 1.64 -15.76 4.79
CA LEU A 409 1.79 -17.21 4.57
C LEU A 409 0.43 -17.91 4.56
N SER A 410 -0.49 -17.50 5.42
CA SER A 410 -1.86 -18.03 5.43
C SER A 410 -2.63 -17.63 4.17
N ALA A 411 -2.44 -16.41 3.66
CA ALA A 411 -3.01 -15.96 2.40
C ALA A 411 -2.40 -16.72 1.21
N LEU A 412 -1.09 -16.97 1.24
CA LEU A 412 -0.38 -17.76 0.22
C LEU A 412 -0.94 -19.19 0.14
N VAL A 413 -1.09 -19.87 1.28
CA VAL A 413 -1.66 -21.24 1.32
C VAL A 413 -3.11 -21.24 0.82
N ARG A 414 -3.91 -20.22 1.15
CA ARG A 414 -5.30 -20.08 0.67
C ARG A 414 -5.35 -19.90 -0.85
N GLU A 415 -4.52 -19.03 -1.40
CA GLU A 415 -4.45 -18.81 -2.86
C GLU A 415 -3.97 -20.07 -3.59
N ALA A 416 -2.97 -20.77 -3.06
CA ALA A 416 -2.50 -22.03 -3.62
C ALA A 416 -3.60 -23.12 -3.57
N ALA A 417 -4.40 -23.17 -2.49
CA ALA A 417 -5.52 -24.08 -2.38
C ALA A 417 -6.63 -23.77 -3.41
N LEU A 418 -6.90 -22.48 -3.69
CA LEU A 418 -7.84 -22.08 -4.75
C LEU A 418 -7.35 -22.54 -6.14
N ARG A 419 -6.05 -22.42 -6.43
CA ARG A 419 -5.45 -22.89 -7.69
C ARG A 419 -5.52 -24.41 -7.81
N ALA A 420 -5.18 -25.14 -6.74
CA ALA A 420 -5.29 -26.59 -6.70
C ALA A 420 -6.74 -27.06 -6.90
N ALA A 421 -7.71 -26.37 -6.31
CA ALA A 421 -9.13 -26.67 -6.49
C ALA A 421 -9.61 -26.40 -7.93
N ALA A 422 -9.19 -25.29 -8.53
CA ALA A 422 -9.52 -24.96 -9.93
C ALA A 422 -8.95 -26.00 -10.90
N ARG A 423 -7.68 -26.41 -10.72
CA ARG A 423 -7.05 -27.47 -11.52
C ARG A 423 -7.77 -28.81 -11.34
N ALA A 424 -8.06 -29.20 -10.10
CA ALA A 424 -8.77 -30.47 -9.83
C ALA A 424 -10.17 -30.47 -10.43
N SER A 425 -10.86 -29.34 -10.48
CA SER A 425 -12.17 -29.18 -11.13
C SER A 425 -12.08 -29.35 -12.64
N SER A 426 -11.01 -28.87 -13.29
CA SER A 426 -10.82 -29.05 -14.74
C SER A 426 -10.42 -30.49 -15.10
N ASP A 427 -9.62 -31.15 -14.27
CA ASP A 427 -9.05 -32.45 -14.53
C ASP A 427 -9.91 -33.60 -13.99
N GLY A 428 -10.98 -33.31 -13.25
CA GLY A 428 -11.86 -34.33 -12.63
C GLY A 428 -11.15 -35.18 -11.55
N THR A 429 -10.08 -34.66 -10.92
CA THR A 429 -9.26 -35.34 -9.92
C THR A 429 -9.54 -34.84 -8.51
N SER A 430 -9.13 -35.60 -7.49
CA SER A 430 -9.20 -35.08 -6.10
C SER A 430 -8.17 -33.96 -5.88
N PRO A 431 -8.56 -32.84 -5.23
CA PRO A 431 -7.67 -31.71 -5.06
C PRO A 431 -6.49 -32.05 -4.15
N LYS A 432 -5.28 -31.82 -4.66
CA LYS A 432 -4.01 -31.88 -3.92
C LYS A 432 -3.18 -30.66 -4.25
N LEU A 433 -2.63 -30.02 -3.23
CA LEU A 433 -1.78 -28.85 -3.37
C LEU A 433 -0.39 -29.30 -3.83
N THR A 434 0.11 -28.68 -4.90
CA THR A 434 1.43 -28.96 -5.51
C THR A 434 2.39 -27.80 -5.33
N GLN A 435 3.68 -28.03 -5.60
CA GLN A 435 4.71 -26.98 -5.59
C GLN A 435 4.37 -25.83 -6.55
N ASP A 436 3.87 -26.16 -7.75
CA ASP A 436 3.49 -25.16 -8.77
C ASP A 436 2.33 -24.28 -8.32
N ASP A 437 1.38 -24.82 -7.52
CA ASP A 437 0.28 -24.03 -6.96
C ASP A 437 0.81 -22.99 -5.97
N LEU A 438 1.80 -23.35 -5.13
CA LEU A 438 2.46 -22.42 -4.19
C LEU A 438 3.30 -21.40 -4.93
N LEU A 439 4.10 -21.80 -5.90
CA LEU A 439 4.91 -20.88 -6.71
C LEU A 439 4.03 -19.91 -7.51
N GLY A 440 2.94 -20.41 -8.09
CA GLY A 440 1.96 -19.59 -8.77
C GLY A 440 1.26 -18.60 -7.83
N ALA A 441 0.97 -18.98 -6.59
CA ALA A 441 0.37 -18.09 -5.60
C ALA A 441 1.30 -16.94 -5.20
N LEU A 442 2.61 -17.14 -5.22
CA LEU A 442 3.61 -16.08 -4.96
C LEU A 442 3.55 -14.92 -5.96
N THR A 443 3.02 -15.14 -7.16
CA THR A 443 2.87 -14.06 -8.15
C THR A 443 1.73 -13.10 -7.82
N VAL A 444 0.78 -13.51 -6.99
CA VAL A 444 -0.43 -12.75 -6.64
C VAL A 444 -0.33 -12.17 -5.25
N ILE A 445 0.16 -12.94 -4.28
CA ILE A 445 0.22 -12.51 -2.88
C ILE A 445 1.45 -11.62 -2.65
N ARG A 446 1.19 -10.42 -2.17
CA ARG A 446 2.24 -9.47 -1.74
C ARG A 446 2.23 -9.36 -0.23
N PRO A 447 3.39 -9.31 0.43
CA PRO A 447 3.46 -9.20 1.89
C PRO A 447 2.88 -7.87 2.39
N LEU A 448 2.18 -7.92 3.52
CA LEU A 448 1.59 -6.75 4.19
C LEU A 448 2.67 -5.72 4.59
N SER A 449 3.84 -6.17 5.00
CA SER A 449 4.99 -5.33 5.31
C SER A 449 5.45 -4.48 4.12
N ARG A 450 5.08 -4.90 2.91
CA ARG A 450 5.47 -4.27 1.64
C ARG A 450 4.45 -3.25 1.11
N SER A 451 3.23 -3.22 1.63
CA SER A 451 2.16 -2.35 1.09
C SER A 451 2.40 -0.85 1.33
N ALA A 452 3.34 -0.46 2.20
CA ALA A 452 3.64 0.93 2.55
C ALA A 452 4.91 1.50 1.88
N ALA A 453 5.70 0.69 1.16
CA ALA A 453 6.90 1.14 0.47
C ALA A 453 6.71 1.04 -1.05
N MET A 454 7.22 2.04 -1.79
CA MET A 454 7.43 1.90 -3.24
C MET A 454 8.52 0.85 -3.46
N GLU A 455 8.13 -0.43 -3.45
CA GLU A 455 9.06 -1.48 -3.82
C GLU A 455 9.27 -1.49 -5.32
N VAL A 456 10.53 -1.42 -5.66
CA VAL A 456 10.98 -1.86 -6.98
C VAL A 456 10.65 -3.35 -7.06
N SER A 457 9.64 -3.69 -7.85
CA SER A 457 9.37 -5.08 -8.23
C SER A 457 10.69 -5.67 -8.73
N VAL A 458 11.32 -6.50 -7.90
CA VAL A 458 12.49 -7.29 -8.29
C VAL A 458 11.92 -8.34 -9.23
N GLY A 459 11.96 -8.06 -10.54
CA GLY A 459 11.56 -9.04 -11.55
C GLY A 459 12.46 -10.29 -11.50
N SER A 460 12.21 -11.24 -12.37
CA SER A 460 13.06 -12.44 -12.54
C SER A 460 14.44 -12.15 -13.16
N ILE A 461 14.92 -10.89 -13.10
CA ILE A 461 16.19 -10.44 -13.66
C ILE A 461 17.31 -10.89 -12.74
N THR A 462 18.27 -11.63 -13.25
CA THR A 462 19.47 -12.10 -12.51
C THR A 462 20.71 -11.34 -12.95
N LEU A 463 21.83 -11.51 -12.24
CA LEU A 463 23.11 -10.94 -12.65
C LEU A 463 23.61 -11.49 -14.01
N ASP A 464 23.11 -12.65 -14.45
CA ASP A 464 23.41 -13.23 -15.75
C ASP A 464 22.71 -12.48 -16.89
N ASP A 465 21.59 -11.82 -16.61
CA ASP A 465 20.87 -10.97 -17.58
C ASP A 465 21.49 -9.58 -17.76
N VAL A 466 22.43 -9.21 -16.91
CA VAL A 466 23.21 -7.98 -17.02
C VAL A 466 24.32 -8.21 -18.03
N GLY A 467 24.26 -7.59 -19.21
CA GLY A 467 25.31 -7.70 -20.24
C GLY A 467 26.61 -7.08 -19.75
N ASP A 468 27.74 -7.80 -19.93
CA ASP A 468 29.11 -7.39 -19.54
C ASP A 468 29.22 -6.94 -18.08
N MET A 469 29.94 -5.87 -17.74
CA MET A 469 30.16 -5.35 -16.39
C MET A 469 30.77 -6.36 -15.39
N ALA A 470 31.70 -7.22 -15.88
CA ALA A 470 32.29 -8.30 -15.08
C ALA A 470 32.88 -7.78 -13.76
N GLU A 471 33.66 -6.70 -13.81
CA GLU A 471 34.27 -6.08 -12.62
C GLU A 471 33.24 -5.50 -11.66
N THR A 472 32.21 -4.82 -12.19
CA THR A 472 31.11 -4.27 -11.38
C THR A 472 30.32 -5.38 -10.70
N LYS A 473 29.98 -6.45 -11.43
CA LYS A 473 29.29 -7.63 -10.89
C LYS A 473 30.10 -8.30 -9.79
N GLN A 474 31.39 -8.51 -10.04
CA GLN A 474 32.29 -9.13 -9.06
C GLN A 474 32.40 -8.24 -7.78
N ALA A 475 32.66 -6.95 -7.96
CA ALA A 475 32.78 -6.02 -6.84
C ALA A 475 31.50 -5.96 -5.99
N LEU A 476 30.33 -6.01 -6.61
CA LEU A 476 29.04 -6.05 -5.93
C LEU A 476 28.77 -7.41 -5.26
N THR A 477 29.14 -8.50 -5.90
CA THR A 477 29.02 -9.85 -5.32
C THR A 477 29.88 -9.95 -4.07
N GLU A 478 31.13 -9.50 -4.12
CA GLU A 478 32.05 -9.50 -2.99
C GLU A 478 31.60 -8.60 -1.86
N ALA A 479 31.09 -7.40 -2.18
CA ALA A 479 30.73 -6.41 -1.18
C ALA A 479 29.33 -6.63 -0.56
N VAL A 480 28.39 -7.26 -1.30
CA VAL A 480 26.99 -7.39 -0.88
C VAL A 480 26.61 -8.85 -0.61
N LEU A 481 26.88 -9.76 -1.56
CA LEU A 481 26.40 -11.15 -1.44
C LEU A 481 27.27 -12.00 -0.54
N TRP A 482 28.59 -11.89 -0.62
CA TRP A 482 29.49 -12.70 0.21
C TRP A 482 29.31 -12.47 1.71
N PRO A 483 29.15 -11.25 2.23
CA PRO A 483 28.88 -11.03 3.64
C PRO A 483 27.61 -11.71 4.13
N LEU A 484 26.58 -11.75 3.29
CA LEU A 484 25.29 -12.34 3.61
C LEU A 484 25.26 -13.87 3.44
N GLN A 485 26.04 -14.40 2.49
CA GLN A 485 26.11 -15.84 2.21
C GLN A 485 27.15 -16.57 3.06
N HIS A 486 28.21 -15.89 3.45
CA HIS A 486 29.38 -16.48 4.14
C HIS A 486 29.82 -15.70 5.39
N PRO A 487 28.89 -15.32 6.31
CA PRO A 487 29.20 -14.51 7.49
C PRO A 487 30.27 -15.17 8.38
N ASP A 488 30.24 -16.50 8.50
CA ASP A 488 31.21 -17.26 9.31
C ASP A 488 32.65 -17.15 8.77
N THR A 489 32.80 -16.99 7.45
CA THR A 489 34.13 -16.84 6.84
C THR A 489 34.72 -15.48 7.17
N PHE A 490 33.91 -14.41 7.13
CA PHE A 490 34.35 -13.08 7.55
C PHE A 490 34.72 -13.04 9.01
N ALA A 491 33.92 -13.64 9.89
CA ALA A 491 34.18 -13.74 11.31
C ALA A 491 35.47 -14.52 11.58
N ARG A 492 35.70 -15.64 10.91
CA ARG A 492 36.91 -16.48 11.06
C ARG A 492 38.16 -15.77 10.59
N LEU A 493 38.08 -14.93 9.55
CA LEU A 493 39.22 -14.16 9.03
C LEU A 493 39.43 -12.84 9.79
N GLY A 494 38.51 -12.46 10.69
CA GLY A 494 38.58 -11.21 11.44
C GLY A 494 38.44 -9.97 10.58
N VAL A 495 37.74 -10.10 9.42
CA VAL A 495 37.51 -9.01 8.49
C VAL A 495 36.07 -8.52 8.62
N GLU A 496 35.89 -7.23 8.86
CA GLU A 496 34.56 -6.63 8.83
C GLU A 496 34.13 -6.42 7.37
N PRO A 497 32.94 -6.87 6.96
CA PRO A 497 32.42 -6.62 5.61
C PRO A 497 32.10 -5.14 5.43
N PRO A 498 32.18 -4.63 4.19
CA PRO A 498 31.79 -3.25 3.89
C PRO A 498 30.30 -3.05 4.20
N ARG A 499 29.96 -1.95 4.88
CA ARG A 499 28.57 -1.63 5.25
C ARG A 499 27.79 -1.02 4.11
N GLY A 500 28.48 -0.38 3.17
CA GLY A 500 27.84 0.26 2.05
C GLY A 500 28.72 0.39 0.82
N VAL A 501 28.03 0.43 -0.33
CA VAL A 501 28.61 0.56 -1.66
C VAL A 501 28.07 1.81 -2.32
N LEU A 502 28.90 2.61 -2.98
CA LEU A 502 28.49 3.68 -3.85
C LEU A 502 28.74 3.30 -5.32
N LEU A 503 27.65 3.16 -6.08
CA LEU A 503 27.70 3.03 -7.53
C LEU A 503 27.71 4.44 -8.16
N TYR A 504 28.72 4.73 -8.94
CA TYR A 504 28.78 6.00 -9.66
C TYR A 504 29.11 5.79 -11.13
N GLY A 505 28.68 6.68 -11.98
CA GLY A 505 28.90 6.55 -13.42
C GLY A 505 27.91 7.40 -14.21
N PRO A 506 28.03 7.46 -15.53
CA PRO A 506 27.17 8.28 -16.35
C PRO A 506 25.71 7.83 -16.31
N PRO A 507 24.74 8.73 -16.62
CA PRO A 507 23.34 8.38 -16.67
C PRO A 507 23.06 7.33 -17.74
N GLY A 508 22.01 6.52 -17.53
CA GLY A 508 21.59 5.52 -18.50
C GLY A 508 22.47 4.27 -18.63
N CYS A 509 23.55 4.14 -17.84
CA CYS A 509 24.47 2.99 -17.88
C CYS A 509 24.06 1.80 -17.00
N GLY A 510 22.82 1.76 -16.51
CA GLY A 510 22.26 0.55 -15.87
C GLY A 510 22.54 0.39 -14.37
N LYS A 511 22.97 1.44 -13.63
CA LYS A 511 23.20 1.38 -12.16
C LYS A 511 22.02 0.77 -11.40
N THR A 512 20.83 1.30 -11.58
CA THR A 512 19.59 0.80 -10.95
C THR A 512 19.25 -0.63 -11.42
N PHE A 513 19.56 -0.97 -12.66
CA PHE A 513 19.31 -2.30 -13.22
C PHE A 513 20.21 -3.37 -12.58
N VAL A 514 21.49 -3.08 -12.40
CA VAL A 514 22.46 -3.99 -11.74
C VAL A 514 22.07 -4.23 -10.28
N VAL A 515 21.62 -3.20 -9.56
CA VAL A 515 21.15 -3.36 -8.17
C VAL A 515 19.91 -4.26 -8.08
N ARG A 516 18.99 -4.13 -9.03
CA ARG A 516 17.82 -5.04 -9.10
C ARG A 516 18.24 -6.49 -9.37
N ALA A 517 19.14 -6.70 -10.31
CA ALA A 517 19.66 -8.02 -10.63
C ALA A 517 20.41 -8.65 -9.43
N LEU A 518 21.21 -7.85 -8.72
CA LEU A 518 21.91 -8.25 -7.51
C LEU A 518 20.94 -8.69 -6.41
N ALA A 519 19.89 -7.90 -6.20
CA ALA A 519 18.88 -8.17 -5.18
C ALA A 519 18.08 -9.45 -5.49
N SER A 520 17.76 -9.67 -6.77
CA SER A 520 17.10 -10.90 -7.24
C SER A 520 17.99 -12.13 -7.02
N THR A 521 19.26 -12.02 -7.40
CA THR A 521 20.24 -13.10 -7.22
C THR A 521 20.48 -13.41 -5.73
N GLY A 522 20.56 -12.39 -4.89
CA GLY A 522 20.77 -12.51 -3.45
C GLY A 522 19.49 -12.85 -2.67
N ARG A 523 18.32 -12.86 -3.30
CA ARG A 523 17.01 -13.03 -2.65
C ARG A 523 16.81 -12.06 -1.48
N LEU A 524 17.25 -10.80 -1.65
CA LEU A 524 17.22 -9.76 -0.65
C LEU A 524 15.90 -8.99 -0.67
N SER A 525 15.43 -8.57 0.50
CA SER A 525 14.39 -7.55 0.60
C SER A 525 14.95 -6.20 0.17
N VAL A 526 14.34 -5.53 -0.82
CA VAL A 526 14.85 -4.25 -1.35
C VAL A 526 14.00 -3.09 -0.89
N HIS A 527 14.64 -2.14 -0.23
CA HIS A 527 14.04 -0.87 0.15
C HIS A 527 14.66 0.24 -0.70
N ALA A 528 14.00 0.56 -1.83
CA ALA A 528 14.48 1.58 -2.74
C ALA A 528 13.83 2.94 -2.45
N VAL A 529 14.64 3.99 -2.43
CA VAL A 529 14.20 5.38 -2.25
C VAL A 529 14.94 6.25 -3.24
N LYS A 530 14.21 7.14 -3.93
CA LYS A 530 14.81 8.18 -4.77
C LYS A 530 15.04 9.45 -3.96
N GLY A 531 16.14 10.15 -4.25
CA GLY A 531 16.51 11.38 -3.56
C GLY A 531 15.42 12.45 -3.55
N SER A 532 14.80 12.68 -4.69
CA SER A 532 13.69 13.64 -4.85
C SER A 532 12.47 13.28 -4.01
N GLU A 533 12.09 12.02 -3.93
CA GLU A 533 10.91 11.57 -3.18
C GLU A 533 11.03 11.76 -1.66
N LEU A 534 12.27 11.63 -1.15
CA LEU A 534 12.54 11.80 0.27
C LEU A 534 12.49 13.28 0.66
N MET A 535 12.76 14.18 -0.29
CA MET A 535 12.70 15.63 -0.08
C MET A 535 11.28 16.18 -0.26
N ASP A 536 10.51 15.73 -1.26
CA ASP A 536 9.20 16.28 -1.62
C ASP A 536 8.06 15.85 -0.68
N LYS A 537 8.02 14.58 -0.30
CA LYS A 537 6.94 14.01 0.54
C LYS A 537 7.02 14.40 2.02
N TRP A 538 8.18 14.90 2.50
CA TRP A 538 8.48 14.95 3.93
C TRP A 538 9.07 16.28 4.40
N VAL A 539 8.64 17.39 3.82
CA VAL A 539 8.98 18.73 4.32
C VAL A 539 8.57 18.85 5.79
N GLY A 540 9.55 18.71 6.69
CA GLY A 540 9.36 18.77 8.16
C GLY A 540 9.59 17.44 8.93
N SER A 541 9.71 16.26 8.27
CA SER A 541 9.92 14.96 8.93
C SER A 541 10.92 14.04 8.21
N SER A 542 11.81 14.59 7.40
CA SER A 542 12.77 13.82 6.59
C SER A 542 13.71 12.94 7.43
N GLU A 543 14.10 13.37 8.64
CA GLU A 543 14.88 12.56 9.59
C GLU A 543 14.11 11.30 10.05
N LYS A 544 12.82 11.45 10.32
CA LYS A 544 11.95 10.33 10.73
C LYS A 544 11.83 9.31 9.61
N ALA A 545 11.70 9.76 8.35
CA ALA A 545 11.62 8.90 7.18
C ALA A 545 12.89 8.07 6.96
N VAL A 546 14.08 8.66 7.19
CA VAL A 546 15.35 7.92 7.15
C VAL A 546 15.38 6.85 8.21
N ARG A 547 15.05 7.16 9.48
CA ARG A 547 15.02 6.17 10.57
C ARG A 547 14.01 5.04 10.30
N GLU A 548 12.82 5.37 9.80
CA GLU A 548 11.81 4.38 9.42
C GLU A 548 12.27 3.48 8.27
N LEU A 549 12.99 4.02 7.30
CA LEU A 549 13.57 3.25 6.20
C LEU A 549 14.56 2.21 6.73
N PHE A 550 15.51 2.64 7.58
CA PHE A 550 16.51 1.75 8.16
C PHE A 550 15.91 0.77 9.18
N GLY A 551 14.90 1.19 9.95
CA GLY A 551 14.11 0.31 10.82
C GLY A 551 13.48 -0.83 10.03
N ARG A 552 12.76 -0.52 8.94
CA ARG A 552 12.16 -1.52 8.04
C ARG A 552 13.19 -2.43 7.39
N ALA A 553 14.36 -1.89 7.02
CA ALA A 553 15.42 -2.70 6.45
C ALA A 553 15.97 -3.71 7.48
N ARG A 554 16.17 -3.30 8.73
CA ARG A 554 16.56 -4.21 9.83
C ARG A 554 15.50 -5.28 10.10
N ASP A 555 14.22 -4.89 10.08
CA ASP A 555 13.12 -5.83 10.32
C ASP A 555 12.98 -6.87 9.21
N SER A 556 13.34 -6.54 7.97
CA SER A 556 13.24 -7.42 6.80
C SER A 556 14.58 -8.04 6.38
N ALA A 557 15.57 -8.05 7.24
CA ALA A 557 16.88 -8.64 6.95
C ALA A 557 16.76 -10.15 6.56
N PRO A 558 17.57 -10.65 5.61
CA PRO A 558 18.60 -9.95 4.86
C PRO A 558 18.03 -8.94 3.85
N SER A 559 18.49 -7.70 3.91
CA SER A 559 17.91 -6.61 3.12
C SER A 559 18.96 -5.70 2.47
N LEU A 560 18.52 -5.00 1.42
CA LEU A 560 19.30 -4.02 0.70
C LEU A 560 18.55 -2.68 0.71
N VAL A 561 19.17 -1.65 1.28
CA VAL A 561 18.70 -0.27 1.18
C VAL A 561 19.32 0.36 -0.06
N PHE A 562 18.51 0.71 -1.04
CA PHE A 562 18.95 1.34 -2.27
C PHE A 562 18.58 2.82 -2.31
N LEU A 563 19.59 3.69 -2.31
CA LEU A 563 19.45 5.14 -2.36
C LEU A 563 19.80 5.62 -3.78
N ASP A 564 18.80 5.79 -4.63
CA ASP A 564 19.00 6.27 -6.00
C ASP A 564 19.07 7.81 -6.03
N GLU A 565 19.90 8.37 -6.90
CA GLU A 565 20.15 9.81 -7.00
C GLU A 565 20.55 10.42 -5.62
N ILE A 566 21.47 9.74 -4.92
CA ILE A 566 21.88 10.12 -3.55
C ILE A 566 22.46 11.55 -3.48
N ASP A 567 23.02 12.06 -4.57
CA ASP A 567 23.50 13.44 -4.71
C ASP A 567 22.40 14.49 -4.48
N ALA A 568 21.14 14.16 -4.77
CA ALA A 568 20.02 15.05 -4.47
C ALA A 568 19.73 15.16 -2.96
N MET A 569 20.03 14.11 -2.18
CA MET A 569 19.80 14.06 -0.73
C MET A 569 20.98 14.55 0.10
N THR A 570 22.19 14.47 -0.44
CA THR A 570 23.43 14.61 0.32
C THR A 570 24.43 15.57 -0.34
N PRO A 571 24.02 16.80 -0.74
CA PRO A 571 24.94 17.75 -1.34
C PRO A 571 26.03 18.17 -0.34
N ARG A 572 27.18 18.60 -0.85
CA ARG A 572 28.26 19.15 -0.04
C ARG A 572 27.77 20.33 0.80
N ARG A 573 28.18 20.38 2.05
CA ARG A 573 27.80 21.45 2.99
C ARG A 573 28.11 22.83 2.41
N GLY A 574 27.12 23.72 2.45
CA GLY A 574 27.22 25.10 1.98
C GLY A 574 26.89 25.35 0.50
N GLN A 575 26.45 24.35 -0.26
CA GLN A 575 26.07 24.48 -1.67
C GLN A 575 24.57 24.43 -1.95
N SER A 576 23.71 24.14 -0.95
CA SER A 576 22.26 24.07 -1.12
C SER A 576 21.57 25.37 -0.67
N PHE A 577 20.55 25.81 -1.44
CA PHE A 577 19.68 26.94 -1.09
C PHE A 577 18.78 26.66 0.12
N ASP A 578 18.58 25.37 0.49
CA ASP A 578 17.72 24.91 1.59
C ASP A 578 18.54 24.09 2.61
N SER A 579 19.61 24.73 3.14
CA SER A 579 20.64 24.07 3.95
C SER A 579 20.12 23.37 5.23
N GLY A 580 18.98 23.79 5.78
CA GLY A 580 18.50 23.27 7.05
C GLY A 580 17.87 21.86 6.99
N VAL A 581 17.19 21.51 5.91
CA VAL A 581 16.52 20.19 5.77
C VAL A 581 17.52 19.14 5.28
N THR A 582 18.32 19.52 4.30
CA THR A 582 19.33 18.64 3.70
C THR A 582 20.41 18.24 4.69
N ASP A 583 20.92 19.18 5.50
CA ASP A 583 21.92 18.90 6.54
C ASP A 583 21.39 17.91 7.59
N ARG A 584 20.10 17.95 7.92
CA ARG A 584 19.47 17.02 8.85
C ARG A 584 19.32 15.62 8.25
N VAL A 585 18.98 15.51 6.96
CA VAL A 585 18.93 14.20 6.25
C VAL A 585 20.30 13.57 6.20
N VAL A 586 21.34 14.35 5.86
CA VAL A 586 22.72 13.88 5.88
C VAL A 586 23.12 13.41 7.27
N ALA A 587 22.81 14.18 8.32
CA ALA A 587 23.10 13.80 9.70
C ALA A 587 22.37 12.53 10.13
N ALA A 588 21.10 12.37 9.74
CA ALA A 588 20.33 11.15 10.01
C ALA A 588 20.92 9.93 9.28
N LEU A 589 21.28 10.07 8.00
CA LEU A 589 21.93 9.00 7.22
C LEU A 589 23.27 8.60 7.85
N LEU A 590 24.09 9.57 8.25
CA LEU A 590 25.35 9.33 8.94
C LEU A 590 25.14 8.56 10.26
N THR A 591 24.11 8.96 11.01
CA THR A 591 23.77 8.30 12.29
C THR A 591 23.31 6.85 12.08
N GLU A 592 22.50 6.58 11.06
CA GLU A 592 22.02 5.22 10.76
C GLU A 592 23.15 4.32 10.21
N LEU A 593 24.06 4.88 9.39
CA LEU A 593 25.22 4.14 8.86
C LEU A 593 26.26 3.84 9.94
N ASP A 594 26.51 4.80 10.85
CA ASP A 594 27.45 4.64 11.97
C ASP A 594 26.84 3.89 13.16
N GLY A 595 25.55 3.70 13.21
CA GLY A 595 24.66 3.37 14.32
C GLY A 595 25.25 2.51 15.43
N ILE A 596 24.77 2.75 16.66
CA ILE A 596 25.11 1.97 17.88
C ILE A 596 24.73 0.50 17.73
N GLU A 597 23.68 0.21 16.96
CA GLU A 597 23.30 -1.16 16.58
C GLU A 597 23.95 -1.53 15.24
N PRO A 598 24.73 -2.61 15.19
CA PRO A 598 25.31 -3.05 13.93
C PRO A 598 24.20 -3.35 12.93
N LEU A 599 24.35 -2.86 11.69
CA LEU A 599 23.50 -3.23 10.54
C LEU A 599 23.75 -4.72 10.21
N ARG A 600 23.24 -5.63 11.03
CA ARG A 600 23.37 -7.06 10.77
C ARG A 600 22.47 -7.41 9.58
N ASP A 601 23.08 -8.03 8.57
CA ASP A 601 22.39 -8.50 7.36
C ASP A 601 21.63 -7.39 6.56
N VAL A 602 22.06 -6.13 6.72
CA VAL A 602 21.57 -4.97 5.94
C VAL A 602 22.73 -4.32 5.23
N VAL A 603 22.66 -4.23 3.90
CA VAL A 603 23.66 -3.56 3.08
C VAL A 603 23.06 -2.32 2.43
N VAL A 604 23.81 -1.23 2.42
CA VAL A 604 23.38 0.03 1.81
C VAL A 604 24.07 0.23 0.47
N VAL A 605 23.29 0.48 -0.60
CA VAL A 605 23.82 0.79 -1.92
C VAL A 605 23.33 2.17 -2.35
N GLY A 606 24.22 3.11 -2.51
CA GLY A 606 23.95 4.42 -3.11
C GLY A 606 24.23 4.41 -4.60
N ALA A 607 23.46 5.16 -5.38
CA ALA A 607 23.72 5.41 -6.79
C ALA A 607 23.73 6.90 -7.12
N THR A 608 24.69 7.35 -7.91
CA THR A 608 24.82 8.75 -8.33
C THR A 608 25.41 8.89 -9.74
N ASN A 609 25.04 10.00 -10.40
CA ASN A 609 25.68 10.46 -11.62
C ASN A 609 26.77 11.53 -11.33
N ARG A 610 26.80 12.06 -10.10
CA ARG A 610 27.62 13.19 -9.67
C ARG A 610 28.29 12.91 -8.32
N PRO A 611 29.30 12.01 -8.27
CA PRO A 611 29.99 11.67 -7.02
C PRO A 611 30.74 12.88 -6.40
N ASP A 612 31.06 13.88 -7.21
CA ASP A 612 31.65 15.13 -6.81
C ASP A 612 30.77 15.99 -5.90
N LEU A 613 29.46 15.79 -5.92
CA LEU A 613 28.49 16.54 -5.12
C LEU A 613 28.20 15.92 -3.76
N ILE A 614 28.52 14.65 -3.55
CA ILE A 614 28.22 13.93 -2.29
C ILE A 614 29.08 14.47 -1.14
N ASP A 615 28.48 14.56 0.06
CA ASP A 615 29.20 14.89 1.31
C ASP A 615 30.34 13.87 1.54
N PRO A 616 31.61 14.32 1.65
CA PRO A 616 32.74 13.43 1.87
C PRO A 616 32.64 12.57 3.14
N GLY A 617 31.82 13.01 4.10
CA GLY A 617 31.54 12.26 5.32
C GLY A 617 30.90 10.91 5.07
N LEU A 618 30.07 10.79 4.03
CA LEU A 618 29.42 9.51 3.64
C LEU A 618 30.38 8.52 2.99
N LEU A 619 31.48 8.98 2.42
CA LEU A 619 32.47 8.17 1.69
C LEU A 619 33.60 7.66 2.59
N ARG A 620 33.48 7.80 3.90
CA ARG A 620 34.48 7.32 4.87
C ARG A 620 34.30 5.82 5.16
N PRO A 621 35.39 5.13 5.60
CA PRO A 621 35.30 3.75 6.06
C PRO A 621 34.17 3.55 7.10
N GLY A 622 33.48 2.41 7.00
CA GLY A 622 32.30 2.08 7.82
C GLY A 622 30.96 2.63 7.29
N ARG A 623 30.94 3.34 6.16
CA ARG A 623 29.76 3.93 5.52
C ARG A 623 29.65 3.47 4.06
N LEU A 624 29.53 4.38 3.09
CA LEU A 624 29.60 4.06 1.65
C LEU A 624 31.06 3.97 1.20
N GLU A 625 31.80 3.06 1.77
CA GLU A 625 33.25 2.98 1.64
C GLU A 625 33.72 2.32 0.34
N LYS A 626 32.93 1.39 -0.19
CA LYS A 626 33.26 0.71 -1.43
C LYS A 626 32.72 1.51 -2.61
N LEU A 627 33.62 2.10 -3.38
CA LEU A 627 33.27 2.85 -4.60
C LEU A 627 33.35 1.94 -5.80
N VAL A 628 32.28 1.87 -6.60
CA VAL A 628 32.23 1.03 -7.81
C VAL A 628 31.84 1.90 -8.99
N PHE A 629 32.74 2.01 -9.96
CA PHE A 629 32.51 2.74 -11.19
C PHE A 629 31.74 1.88 -12.18
N VAL A 630 30.60 2.37 -12.63
CA VAL A 630 29.81 1.75 -13.68
C VAL A 630 30.20 2.37 -15.01
N GLU A 631 30.99 1.67 -15.77
CA GLU A 631 31.50 2.14 -17.07
C GLU A 631 30.38 2.21 -18.13
N PRO A 632 30.52 3.10 -19.11
CA PRO A 632 29.71 3.04 -20.32
C PRO A 632 29.86 1.70 -21.03
N PRO A 633 28.80 1.20 -21.71
CA PRO A 633 28.85 -0.09 -22.36
C PRO A 633 29.87 -0.07 -23.52
N ASN A 634 30.82 -1.01 -23.53
CA ASN A 634 31.72 -1.27 -24.63
C ASN A 634 30.97 -1.96 -25.81
N LYS A 635 31.62 -2.24 -26.93
CA LYS A 635 30.98 -2.88 -28.08
C LYS A 635 30.27 -4.19 -27.71
N GLN A 636 30.91 -5.05 -26.91
CA GLN A 636 30.35 -6.34 -26.52
C GLN A 636 29.12 -6.14 -25.59
N ALA A 637 29.21 -5.24 -24.62
CA ALA A 637 28.10 -4.89 -23.77
C ALA A 637 26.90 -4.35 -24.55
N ARG A 638 27.13 -3.47 -25.54
CA ARG A 638 26.05 -2.97 -26.41
C ARG A 638 25.40 -4.10 -27.19
N LEU A 639 26.17 -5.06 -27.68
CA LEU A 639 25.64 -6.24 -28.37
C LEU A 639 24.76 -7.08 -27.45
N ASP A 640 25.19 -7.33 -26.21
CA ASP A 640 24.45 -8.13 -25.25
C ASP A 640 23.17 -7.41 -24.78
N ILE A 641 23.23 -6.08 -24.61
CA ILE A 641 22.06 -5.25 -24.34
C ILE A 641 21.05 -5.33 -25.49
N LEU A 642 21.50 -5.17 -26.73
CA LEU A 642 20.65 -5.25 -27.92
C LEU A 642 20.02 -6.65 -28.06
N ARG A 643 20.79 -7.72 -27.82
CA ARG A 643 20.28 -9.09 -27.85
C ARG A 643 19.21 -9.33 -26.74
N THR A 644 19.50 -8.86 -25.53
CA THR A 644 18.58 -9.04 -24.39
C THR A 644 17.31 -8.24 -24.59
N ALA A 645 17.40 -6.98 -24.99
CA ALA A 645 16.24 -6.13 -25.25
C ALA A 645 15.47 -6.56 -26.52
N GLY A 646 16.17 -7.14 -27.48
CA GLY A 646 15.60 -7.64 -28.74
C GLY A 646 14.96 -9.02 -28.67
N LYS A 647 15.09 -9.78 -27.56
CA LYS A 647 14.54 -11.14 -27.44
C LYS A 647 13.03 -11.24 -27.74
N SER A 648 12.26 -10.23 -27.39
CA SER A 648 10.81 -10.17 -27.60
C SER A 648 10.40 -9.38 -28.86
N ILE A 649 11.37 -8.86 -29.62
CA ILE A 649 11.16 -7.98 -30.75
C ILE A 649 11.42 -8.78 -32.04
N PRO A 650 10.48 -8.85 -33.01
CA PRO A 650 10.68 -9.55 -34.27
C PRO A 650 11.60 -8.75 -35.18
N LEU A 651 12.92 -8.99 -35.09
CA LEU A 651 13.94 -8.39 -35.92
C LEU A 651 14.17 -9.25 -37.17
N ARG A 652 14.15 -8.61 -38.35
CA ARG A 652 14.42 -9.28 -39.64
C ARG A 652 15.65 -8.69 -40.31
N ASP A 653 16.59 -9.56 -40.69
CA ASP A 653 17.81 -9.23 -41.41
C ASP A 653 18.62 -8.09 -40.78
N VAL A 654 18.66 -8.04 -39.43
CA VAL A 654 19.40 -7.05 -38.67
C VAL A 654 20.70 -7.67 -38.14
N ASP A 655 21.81 -7.15 -38.55
CA ASP A 655 23.12 -7.48 -37.97
C ASP A 655 23.33 -6.67 -36.69
N LEU A 656 23.04 -7.29 -35.54
CA LEU A 656 23.23 -6.67 -34.23
C LEU A 656 24.69 -6.42 -33.87
N GLU A 657 25.62 -7.18 -34.46
CA GLU A 657 27.06 -7.03 -34.19
C GLU A 657 27.62 -5.81 -34.91
N ALA A 658 27.26 -5.60 -36.18
CA ALA A 658 27.57 -4.39 -36.92
C ALA A 658 26.90 -3.17 -36.26
N LEU A 659 25.64 -3.28 -35.88
CA LEU A 659 24.91 -2.22 -35.18
C LEU A 659 25.61 -1.83 -33.87
N ALA A 660 26.00 -2.80 -33.02
CA ALA A 660 26.70 -2.55 -31.77
C ALA A 660 28.05 -1.83 -31.95
N ALA A 661 28.74 -2.09 -33.08
CA ALA A 661 29.96 -1.37 -33.42
C ALA A 661 29.71 0.10 -33.75
N ASP A 662 28.60 0.37 -34.43
CA ASP A 662 28.23 1.70 -34.90
C ASP A 662 27.64 2.61 -33.84
N LEU A 663 27.25 2.06 -32.66
CA LEU A 663 26.61 2.78 -31.56
C LEU A 663 27.63 3.32 -30.54
N ASP A 664 28.80 3.75 -30.97
CA ASP A 664 29.74 4.37 -30.04
C ASP A 664 29.18 5.64 -29.40
N GLY A 665 29.41 5.81 -28.08
CA GLY A 665 28.84 6.91 -27.32
C GLY A 665 27.38 6.71 -26.86
N TYR A 666 26.75 5.57 -27.19
CA TYR A 666 25.40 5.24 -26.68
C TYR A 666 25.48 4.61 -25.30
N SER A 667 24.59 5.06 -24.40
CA SER A 667 24.37 4.42 -23.10
C SER A 667 23.51 3.14 -23.27
N ALA A 668 23.38 2.35 -22.21
CA ALA A 668 22.48 1.18 -22.21
C ALA A 668 21.02 1.58 -22.45
N ALA A 669 20.60 2.71 -21.89
CA ALA A 669 19.27 3.27 -22.10
C ALA A 669 19.05 3.70 -23.56
N ASP A 670 20.05 4.28 -24.19
CA ASP A 670 19.96 4.67 -25.61
C ASP A 670 19.81 3.48 -26.53
N CYS A 671 20.52 2.37 -26.26
CA CYS A 671 20.40 1.12 -27.03
C CYS A 671 18.97 0.55 -26.96
N VAL A 672 18.34 0.58 -25.77
CA VAL A 672 16.95 0.15 -25.60
C VAL A 672 15.99 1.13 -26.27
N ALA A 673 16.23 2.44 -26.15
CA ALA A 673 15.43 3.48 -26.80
C ALA A 673 15.47 3.36 -28.32
N LEU A 674 16.63 3.00 -28.89
CA LEU A 674 16.80 2.77 -30.33
C LEU A 674 15.90 1.64 -30.82
N LEU A 675 15.86 0.51 -30.14
CA LEU A 675 14.97 -0.61 -30.50
C LEU A 675 13.50 -0.24 -30.39
N ARG A 676 13.15 0.53 -29.38
CA ARG A 676 11.78 1.05 -29.20
C ARG A 676 11.39 2.00 -30.33
N GLU A 677 12.26 2.93 -30.70
CA GLU A 677 12.01 3.87 -31.78
C GLU A 677 11.95 3.16 -33.14
N ALA A 678 12.76 2.11 -33.34
CA ALA A 678 12.70 1.27 -34.52
C ALA A 678 11.33 0.56 -34.63
N ALA A 679 10.79 0.06 -33.53
CA ALA A 679 9.46 -0.51 -33.47
C ALA A 679 8.38 0.54 -33.84
N LEU A 680 8.47 1.76 -33.32
CA LEU A 680 7.58 2.85 -33.67
C LEU A 680 7.71 3.25 -35.14
N THR A 681 8.91 3.22 -35.68
CA THR A 681 9.17 3.51 -37.11
C THR A 681 8.54 2.44 -38.01
N ALA A 682 8.66 1.16 -37.63
CA ALA A 682 7.98 0.08 -38.32
C ALA A 682 6.44 0.25 -38.28
N MET A 683 5.87 0.65 -37.13
CA MET A 683 4.43 0.95 -37.00
C MET A 683 4.01 2.18 -37.84
N ARG A 684 4.84 3.21 -37.95
CA ARG A 684 4.57 4.36 -38.84
C ARG A 684 4.55 3.96 -40.32
N ARG A 685 5.37 2.97 -40.70
CA ARG A 685 5.36 2.39 -42.05
C ARG A 685 4.08 1.57 -42.31
N SER A 686 3.68 0.75 -41.34
CA SER A 686 2.42 0.01 -41.37
C SER A 686 2.02 -0.34 -39.94
N VAL A 687 0.78 -0.04 -39.55
CA VAL A 687 0.23 -0.37 -38.23
C VAL A 687 0.24 -1.90 -37.99
N ASP A 688 0.14 -2.69 -39.06
CA ASP A 688 0.16 -4.15 -39.05
C ASP A 688 1.59 -4.72 -39.31
N ALA A 689 2.64 -3.93 -39.13
CA ALA A 689 4.02 -4.40 -39.31
C ALA A 689 4.33 -5.54 -38.35
N ALA A 690 4.60 -6.71 -38.90
CA ALA A 690 4.93 -7.91 -38.13
C ALA A 690 6.44 -8.00 -37.77
N GLU A 691 7.29 -7.18 -38.41
CA GLU A 691 8.75 -7.26 -38.30
C GLU A 691 9.41 -5.89 -38.39
N ILE A 692 10.53 -5.74 -37.67
CA ILE A 692 11.41 -4.55 -37.73
C ILE A 692 12.57 -4.85 -38.66
N THR A 693 12.79 -4.00 -39.65
CA THR A 693 13.87 -4.14 -40.63
C THR A 693 15.08 -3.27 -40.31
N ALA A 694 16.21 -3.54 -40.98
CA ALA A 694 17.39 -2.71 -40.85
C ALA A 694 17.15 -1.24 -41.26
N ALA A 695 16.22 -0.98 -42.20
CA ALA A 695 15.83 0.37 -42.60
C ALA A 695 15.08 1.11 -41.49
N ASP A 696 14.24 0.41 -40.74
CA ASP A 696 13.51 0.98 -39.56
C ASP A 696 14.49 1.38 -38.46
N ILE A 697 15.56 0.57 -38.25
CA ILE A 697 16.64 0.87 -37.29
C ILE A 697 17.47 2.06 -37.75
N ALA A 698 17.82 2.13 -39.06
CA ALA A 698 18.58 3.25 -39.61
C ALA A 698 17.82 4.58 -39.45
N ALA A 699 16.53 4.58 -39.73
CA ALA A 699 15.66 5.76 -39.50
C ALA A 699 15.49 6.10 -38.01
N ALA A 700 15.40 5.10 -37.14
CA ALA A 700 15.34 5.33 -35.70
C ALA A 700 16.61 5.96 -35.15
N ARG A 701 17.77 5.62 -35.72
CA ARG A 701 19.09 6.16 -35.33
C ARG A 701 19.20 7.67 -35.58
N GLU A 702 18.51 8.22 -36.57
CA GLU A 702 18.46 9.67 -36.81
C GLU A 702 17.78 10.42 -35.68
N ASN A 703 16.81 9.77 -35.02
CA ASN A 703 16.02 10.33 -33.94
C ASN A 703 16.65 10.11 -32.55
N VAL A 704 17.32 8.98 -32.33
CA VAL A 704 17.97 8.62 -31.06
C VAL A 704 19.45 8.95 -31.12
N ARG A 705 19.86 10.02 -30.48
CA ARG A 705 21.26 10.46 -30.43
C ARG A 705 21.99 9.88 -29.22
N PRO A 706 23.31 9.68 -29.27
CA PRO A 706 24.10 9.26 -28.12
C PRO A 706 23.97 10.29 -26.98
N SER A 707 23.73 9.80 -25.76
CA SER A 707 23.52 10.64 -24.58
C SER A 707 24.77 10.83 -23.72
N LEU A 708 25.85 10.12 -23.99
CA LEU A 708 27.08 10.17 -23.20
C LEU A 708 27.89 11.43 -23.52
N ASP A 709 28.12 12.27 -22.52
CA ASP A 709 28.97 13.46 -22.60
C ASP A 709 30.45 13.09 -22.34
N PRO A 710 31.38 13.31 -23.32
CA PRO A 710 32.79 13.03 -23.13
C PRO A 710 33.42 13.80 -21.95
N ALA A 711 32.97 15.05 -21.69
CA ALA A 711 33.51 15.85 -20.60
C ALA A 711 33.14 15.27 -19.24
N GLN A 712 31.86 14.85 -19.08
CA GLN A 712 31.40 14.17 -17.87
C GLN A 712 32.13 12.85 -17.64
N LEU A 713 32.36 12.05 -18.72
CA LEU A 713 33.12 10.81 -18.65
C LEU A 713 34.54 11.02 -18.18
N ALA A 714 35.23 12.06 -18.71
CA ALA A 714 36.58 12.39 -18.28
C ALA A 714 36.64 12.77 -16.80
N SER A 715 35.66 13.54 -16.30
CA SER A 715 35.56 13.89 -14.89
C SER A 715 35.31 12.67 -13.99
N LEU A 716 34.42 11.74 -14.38
CA LEU A 716 34.15 10.52 -13.64
C LEU A 716 35.35 9.58 -13.59
N ARG A 717 36.10 9.47 -14.68
CA ARG A 717 37.35 8.69 -14.74
C ARG A 717 38.45 9.33 -13.87
N ALA A 718 38.56 10.65 -13.86
CA ALA A 718 39.50 11.35 -12.99
C ALA A 718 39.17 11.06 -11.51
N PHE A 719 37.88 11.14 -11.15
CA PHE A 719 37.41 10.77 -9.81
C PHE A 719 37.74 9.31 -9.43
N ALA A 720 37.65 8.38 -10.40
CA ALA A 720 38.02 6.98 -10.19
C ALA A 720 39.53 6.79 -10.02
N ALA A 721 40.37 7.58 -10.69
CA ALA A 721 41.82 7.48 -10.63
C ALA A 721 42.41 8.12 -9.34
N GLU A 722 41.71 9.03 -8.69
CA GLU A 722 42.14 9.70 -7.46
C GLU A 722 41.88 8.83 -6.20
N ARG A 723 41.17 7.74 -6.31
CA ARG A 723 40.74 6.87 -5.19
C ARG A 723 40.97 5.40 -5.46
#